data_d7c5d958b0985d2241037026f3fa61bc
#
_entry.id   d7c5d958b0985d2241037026f3fa61bc
#
_cell.length_a   1.000
_cell.length_b   1.000
_cell.length_c   1.000
_cell.angle_alpha   90.00
_cell.angle_beta   90.00
_cell.angle_gamma   90.00
#
_symmetry.space_group_name_H-M   'P 1'
#
loop_
_entity.id
_entity.type
_entity.pdbx_description
1 polymer ?
#
loop_
_entity_poly.entity_id
_entity_poly.type
_entity_poly.pdbx_seq_one_letter_code
_entity_poly.pdbx_strand_id
1 'polypeptide(L)'
;MPPKLSPELEELATFFKQCGLSDQRANEGARSKTAPAARDLFNKAGLASAPLEDKQGALVLQLAKDGNALSDDAKLYVVEAIKDQRLLKSDQVAAAIKFMSGAVPPIDQTKFDAACGVGFSITPDELDRRVQAYVEANNAEISKTGWGGFSKTSGLMRQVDDLRWVAPLELKAAAEKVFEAVFGKKEDAKKAAQEKADKAKKEAKAPKASTSAAVAVPVAESPDDMFAQGWLSRLHKPGENEQKYPERMREHLEWTGGKVFTRFPPEPNGFLHIGHSKAIAVNFGYAKYHKGHCYLRYDDTNPEAEEQIYFDKILENVRWLGYEPYKITHSSDNFQKLYDLAVLLIKKGLAYTSNDTAEEIAAQRGGPTHGARFNSKDRAKPIEQSLSEFADMKAGKYKPGEMVLRMKQDMQSSNPTMWDIIAYRVLLKPHHRTGTDWCIYPTYDFTHCLCDSFENISHSLCTVEFIAARTAYEWLCDAVEVYKPAQREYGRLTLEGAITSKRKLNKLVTGGYVNGWDDPRLHTLVGLKRRGVPPAAIISFVSNLGVSTQNSLVQLSRFEQTVRSYLEMSTPRLNLVVRPIKVTLENLPADFRLDVTKPLHPKDPSMGSVTVPLTRELFIDQDDFRVEPASKDFFRLCPGATVGLLNVPKPITYVSHAVDPATGAISVVARYESDYPAGSKPKGWIHWVADAPESVRIKETRLFQRLFKSDNPGALGDAYLDDLNPHSREVVQGAVVERAVWDVVRASLRKAQDVVDLRRAEAEKNGTEAPPSVEGMEAVRFQANRVAYFCLDADTVLDGEGDGVKGGELVLNLITSLKEDKGKKA
;
A
#
# COMPACT_ATOMS: atom_id res chain seq x y z
N MET A 1 -18.05 -19.18 16.17
CA MET A 1 -17.30 -19.56 17.39
C MET A 1 -15.84 -19.32 17.10
N PRO A 2 -15.04 -18.74 18.00
CA PRO A 2 -13.60 -18.64 17.78
C PRO A 2 -13.00 -20.04 17.63
N PRO A 3 -11.95 -20.20 16.79
CA PRO A 3 -11.34 -21.52 16.57
C PRO A 3 -10.82 -22.10 17.88
N LYS A 4 -11.04 -23.42 18.09
CA LYS A 4 -10.51 -24.14 19.25
C LYS A 4 -9.00 -23.94 19.34
N LEU A 5 -8.49 -23.75 20.54
CA LEU A 5 -7.07 -23.66 20.84
C LEU A 5 -6.41 -25.04 20.59
N SER A 6 -5.13 -25.03 20.22
CA SER A 6 -4.34 -26.26 20.27
C SER A 6 -4.18 -26.74 21.72
N PRO A 7 -3.93 -28.02 21.97
CA PRO A 7 -3.78 -28.53 23.34
C PRO A 7 -2.75 -27.75 24.18
N GLU A 8 -1.64 -27.35 23.58
CA GLU A 8 -0.60 -26.53 24.23
C GLU A 8 -1.08 -25.13 24.60
N LEU A 9 -1.89 -24.51 23.73
CA LEU A 9 -2.48 -23.19 24.00
C LEU A 9 -3.63 -23.28 25.00
N GLU A 10 -4.35 -24.39 25.07
CA GLU A 10 -5.36 -24.64 26.11
C GLU A 10 -4.71 -24.80 27.48
N GLU A 11 -3.57 -25.51 27.59
CA GLU A 11 -2.79 -25.61 28.82
C GLU A 11 -2.30 -24.23 29.31
N LEU A 12 -1.75 -23.40 28.40
CA LEU A 12 -1.32 -22.03 28.74
C LEU A 12 -2.49 -21.14 29.14
N ALA A 13 -3.61 -21.21 28.46
CA ALA A 13 -4.81 -20.46 28.84
C ALA A 13 -5.34 -20.90 30.21
N THR A 14 -5.31 -22.19 30.49
CA THR A 14 -5.70 -22.73 31.79
C THR A 14 -4.79 -22.23 32.91
N PHE A 15 -3.49 -22.24 32.67
CA PHE A 15 -2.50 -21.67 33.60
C PHE A 15 -2.78 -20.18 33.88
N PHE A 16 -3.01 -19.35 32.85
CA PHE A 16 -3.31 -17.93 33.07
C PHE A 16 -4.62 -17.68 33.80
N LYS A 17 -5.63 -18.54 33.60
CA LYS A 17 -6.88 -18.51 34.39
C LYS A 17 -6.62 -18.82 35.88
N GLN A 18 -5.77 -19.80 36.17
CA GLN A 18 -5.36 -20.10 37.54
C GLN A 18 -4.67 -18.91 38.20
N CYS A 19 -3.96 -18.07 37.42
CA CYS A 19 -3.33 -16.85 37.88
C CYS A 19 -4.28 -15.64 38.00
N GLY A 20 -5.60 -15.83 37.79
CA GLY A 20 -6.62 -14.79 37.98
C GLY A 20 -7.10 -14.04 36.74
N LEU A 21 -6.62 -14.41 35.53
CA LEU A 21 -7.10 -13.76 34.31
C LEU A 21 -8.47 -14.32 33.85
N SER A 22 -9.31 -13.43 33.32
CA SER A 22 -10.56 -13.79 32.67
C SER A 22 -10.33 -14.68 31.44
N ASP A 23 -11.37 -15.46 31.07
CA ASP A 23 -11.33 -16.36 29.90
C ASP A 23 -10.82 -15.68 28.62
N GLN A 24 -11.27 -14.46 28.36
CA GLN A 24 -10.85 -13.72 27.19
C GLN A 24 -9.34 -13.39 27.25
N ARG A 25 -8.87 -12.79 28.35
CA ARG A 25 -7.48 -12.38 28.52
C ARG A 25 -6.49 -13.55 28.61
N ALA A 26 -6.90 -14.63 29.26
CA ALA A 26 -6.11 -15.85 29.31
C ALA A 26 -5.90 -16.46 27.92
N ASN A 27 -6.96 -16.47 27.08
CA ASN A 27 -6.87 -16.93 25.68
C ASN A 27 -6.03 -15.98 24.81
N GLU A 28 -6.14 -14.67 24.99
CA GLU A 28 -5.32 -13.68 24.29
C GLU A 28 -3.83 -13.80 24.71
N GLY A 29 -3.57 -13.94 26.01
CA GLY A 29 -2.24 -14.17 26.57
C GLY A 29 -1.59 -15.44 26.04
N ALA A 30 -2.32 -16.55 25.99
CA ALA A 30 -1.83 -17.82 25.47
C ALA A 30 -1.49 -17.77 23.96
N ARG A 31 -2.19 -16.96 23.17
CA ARG A 31 -1.92 -16.76 21.73
C ARG A 31 -0.79 -15.77 21.45
N SER A 32 -0.33 -15.06 22.46
CA SER A 32 0.76 -14.09 22.32
C SER A 32 2.08 -14.78 22.01
N LYS A 33 2.91 -14.16 21.15
CA LYS A 33 4.29 -14.63 20.91
C LYS A 33 5.14 -14.62 22.17
N THR A 34 4.75 -13.85 23.18
CA THR A 34 5.45 -13.72 24.47
C THR A 34 4.83 -14.62 25.55
N ALA A 35 3.93 -15.55 25.20
CA ALA A 35 3.28 -16.44 26.15
C ALA A 35 4.25 -17.28 27.01
N PRO A 36 5.37 -17.83 26.47
CA PRO A 36 6.35 -18.54 27.29
C PRO A 36 7.03 -17.61 28.33
N ALA A 37 7.43 -16.40 27.92
CA ALA A 37 8.03 -15.42 28.83
C ALA A 37 7.03 -14.91 29.87
N ALA A 38 5.76 -14.77 29.50
CA ALA A 38 4.70 -14.46 30.45
C ALA A 38 4.49 -15.59 31.47
N ARG A 39 4.42 -16.85 31.03
CA ARG A 39 4.33 -18.01 31.94
C ARG A 39 5.48 -18.05 32.92
N ASP A 40 6.70 -17.82 32.45
CA ASP A 40 7.90 -17.79 33.30
C ASP A 40 7.81 -16.67 34.35
N LEU A 41 7.43 -15.45 33.96
CA LEU A 41 7.25 -14.33 34.86
C LEU A 41 6.16 -14.58 35.91
N PHE A 42 5.01 -15.13 35.50
CA PHE A 42 3.91 -15.47 36.40
C PHE A 42 4.32 -16.56 37.43
N ASN A 43 5.11 -17.54 36.99
CA ASN A 43 5.65 -18.57 37.88
C ASN A 43 6.66 -17.98 38.88
N LYS A 44 7.63 -17.18 38.39
CA LYS A 44 8.65 -16.53 39.26
C LYS A 44 8.02 -15.59 40.30
N ALA A 45 6.92 -14.94 39.92
CA ALA A 45 6.15 -14.06 40.79
C ALA A 45 5.16 -14.82 41.73
N GLY A 46 5.08 -16.15 41.64
CA GLY A 46 4.22 -16.99 42.48
C GLY A 46 2.72 -16.81 42.23
N LEU A 47 2.32 -16.31 41.06
CA LEU A 47 0.92 -15.92 40.79
C LEU A 47 -0.03 -17.09 40.59
N ALA A 48 0.48 -18.29 40.37
CA ALA A 48 -0.34 -19.50 40.33
C ALA A 48 -0.89 -19.88 41.73
N SER A 49 -0.12 -19.54 42.80
CA SER A 49 -0.51 -19.82 44.21
C SER A 49 -1.25 -18.63 44.86
N ALA A 50 -0.99 -17.40 44.35
CA ALA A 50 -1.60 -16.16 44.84
C ALA A 50 -2.12 -15.36 43.61
N PRO A 51 -3.30 -15.73 43.07
CA PRO A 51 -3.82 -15.12 41.85
C PRO A 51 -4.15 -13.65 42.04
N LEU A 52 -3.92 -12.87 40.98
CA LEU A 52 -4.23 -11.46 40.93
C LEU A 52 -5.67 -11.21 40.43
N GLU A 53 -6.15 -9.99 40.61
CA GLU A 53 -7.35 -9.55 39.90
C GLU A 53 -7.07 -9.50 38.39
N ASP A 54 -8.11 -9.72 37.55
CA ASP A 54 -8.00 -9.75 36.10
C ASP A 54 -7.31 -8.52 35.48
N LYS A 55 -7.55 -7.33 36.06
CA LYS A 55 -6.89 -6.09 35.62
C LYS A 55 -5.39 -6.07 35.92
N GLN A 56 -5.01 -6.54 37.11
CA GLN A 56 -3.60 -6.63 37.53
C GLN A 56 -2.87 -7.68 36.70
N GLY A 57 -3.48 -8.85 36.47
CA GLY A 57 -2.94 -9.89 35.59
C GLY A 57 -2.68 -9.38 34.16
N ALA A 58 -3.56 -8.51 33.63
CA ALA A 58 -3.34 -7.88 32.34
C ALA A 58 -2.12 -6.95 32.31
N LEU A 59 -1.82 -6.23 33.40
CA LEU A 59 -0.64 -5.41 33.53
C LEU A 59 0.66 -6.25 33.59
N VAL A 60 0.59 -7.43 34.21
CA VAL A 60 1.73 -8.37 34.20
C VAL A 60 1.95 -8.98 32.82
N LEU A 61 0.88 -9.29 32.05
CA LEU A 61 1.02 -9.68 30.64
C LEU A 61 1.68 -8.58 29.79
N GLN A 62 1.31 -7.32 30.02
CA GLN A 62 1.94 -6.18 29.37
C GLN A 62 3.43 -6.09 29.73
N LEU A 63 3.78 -6.20 31.01
CA LEU A 63 5.17 -6.20 31.47
C LEU A 63 5.99 -7.32 30.81
N ALA A 64 5.43 -8.53 30.73
CA ALA A 64 6.09 -9.65 30.05
C ALA A 64 6.30 -9.40 28.56
N LYS A 65 5.40 -8.66 27.90
CA LYS A 65 5.49 -8.30 26.49
C LYS A 65 6.47 -7.17 26.23
N ASP A 66 6.36 -6.07 26.98
CA ASP A 66 7.04 -4.80 26.67
C ASP A 66 8.36 -4.67 27.45
N GLY A 67 8.53 -5.41 28.55
CA GLY A 67 9.69 -5.39 29.44
C GLY A 67 10.76 -6.45 29.13
N ASN A 68 10.86 -6.95 27.90
CA ASN A 68 11.80 -8.03 27.55
C ASN A 68 13.27 -7.71 27.82
N ALA A 69 13.66 -6.45 27.76
CA ALA A 69 15.04 -5.99 28.01
C ALA A 69 15.38 -5.87 29.52
N LEU A 70 14.41 -6.00 30.43
CA LEU A 70 14.61 -5.90 31.85
C LEU A 70 15.15 -7.22 32.42
N SER A 71 15.99 -7.14 33.47
CA SER A 71 16.39 -8.29 34.29
C SER A 71 15.16 -8.88 35.00
N ASP A 72 15.27 -10.13 35.42
CA ASP A 72 14.17 -10.80 36.15
C ASP A 72 13.87 -10.09 37.47
N ASP A 73 14.91 -9.64 38.23
CA ASP A 73 14.73 -8.86 39.45
C ASP A 73 13.99 -7.55 39.21
N ALA A 74 14.27 -6.87 38.10
CA ALA A 74 13.57 -5.65 37.71
C ALA A 74 12.11 -5.92 37.38
N LYS A 75 11.81 -7.02 36.69
CA LYS A 75 10.45 -7.44 36.38
C LYS A 75 9.67 -7.81 37.65
N LEU A 76 10.30 -8.57 38.55
CA LEU A 76 9.67 -8.96 39.83
C LEU A 76 9.37 -7.74 40.68
N TYR A 77 10.26 -6.73 40.73
CA TYR A 77 10.01 -5.47 41.44
C TYR A 77 8.76 -4.75 40.89
N VAL A 78 8.59 -4.74 39.56
CA VAL A 78 7.40 -4.14 38.91
C VAL A 78 6.14 -4.98 39.18
N VAL A 79 6.25 -6.31 39.21
CA VAL A 79 5.12 -7.19 39.59
C VAL A 79 4.68 -6.92 41.02
N GLU A 80 5.63 -6.79 41.98
CA GLU A 80 5.28 -6.44 43.36
C GLU A 80 4.57 -5.08 43.42
N ALA A 81 5.03 -4.07 42.67
CA ALA A 81 4.35 -2.78 42.60
C ALA A 81 2.92 -2.87 42.01
N ILE A 82 2.65 -3.85 41.11
CA ILE A 82 1.31 -4.15 40.64
C ILE A 82 0.48 -4.86 41.72
N LYS A 83 1.04 -5.83 42.42
CA LYS A 83 0.38 -6.55 43.53
C LYS A 83 -0.02 -5.58 44.66
N ASP A 84 0.87 -4.67 45.01
CA ASP A 84 0.67 -3.64 46.05
C ASP A 84 -0.28 -2.51 45.60
N GLN A 85 -0.88 -2.63 44.39
CA GLN A 85 -1.77 -1.62 43.81
C GLN A 85 -1.12 -0.24 43.63
N ARG A 86 0.19 -0.16 43.59
CA ARG A 86 0.91 1.08 43.25
C ARG A 86 0.86 1.41 41.77
N LEU A 87 0.84 0.36 40.91
CA LEU A 87 0.66 0.49 39.46
C LEU A 87 -0.70 -0.06 39.07
N LEU A 88 -1.58 0.82 38.62
CA LEU A 88 -2.98 0.50 38.32
C LEU A 88 -3.33 0.63 36.84
N LYS A 89 -2.48 1.23 36.03
CA LYS A 89 -2.74 1.60 34.63
C LYS A 89 -1.59 1.18 33.70
N SER A 90 -1.91 0.90 32.45
CA SER A 90 -0.97 0.54 31.39
C SER A 90 0.16 1.57 31.23
N ASP A 91 -0.16 2.89 31.30
CA ASP A 91 0.82 3.96 31.16
C ASP A 91 1.81 4.00 32.34
N GLN A 92 1.38 3.58 33.55
CA GLN A 92 2.25 3.47 34.72
C GLN A 92 3.24 2.29 34.59
N VAL A 93 2.78 1.15 34.03
CA VAL A 93 3.67 0.02 33.73
C VAL A 93 4.69 0.38 32.65
N ALA A 94 4.28 1.12 31.62
CA ALA A 94 5.22 1.60 30.61
C ALA A 94 6.28 2.55 31.18
N ALA A 95 5.89 3.42 32.12
CA ALA A 95 6.82 4.28 32.83
C ALA A 95 7.76 3.50 33.77
N ALA A 96 7.23 2.47 34.45
CA ALA A 96 8.02 1.56 35.27
C ALA A 96 9.10 0.82 34.45
N ILE A 97 8.73 0.30 33.26
CA ILE A 97 9.67 -0.33 32.34
C ILE A 97 10.79 0.67 31.96
N LYS A 98 10.42 1.89 31.59
CA LYS A 98 11.39 2.93 31.23
C LYS A 98 12.33 3.30 32.40
N PHE A 99 11.79 3.45 33.61
CA PHE A 99 12.57 3.75 34.79
C PHE A 99 13.55 2.62 35.09
N MET A 100 13.05 1.36 35.12
CA MET A 100 13.85 0.19 35.45
C MET A 100 14.95 -0.11 34.41
N SER A 101 14.79 0.31 33.17
CA SER A 101 15.83 0.16 32.13
C SER A 101 17.09 0.98 32.38
N GLY A 102 17.03 2.03 33.22
CA GLY A 102 18.16 2.87 33.58
C GLY A 102 18.51 2.83 35.06
N ALA A 103 17.79 2.05 35.90
CA ALA A 103 17.96 2.01 37.32
C ALA A 103 19.08 1.05 37.77
N VAL A 104 19.84 1.45 38.75
CA VAL A 104 20.89 0.63 39.38
C VAL A 104 20.44 0.28 40.80
N PRO A 105 20.44 -1.01 41.20
CA PRO A 105 20.09 -1.41 42.58
C PRO A 105 21.01 -0.78 43.65
N PRO A 106 20.50 -0.48 44.83
CA PRO A 106 19.11 -0.66 45.29
C PRO A 106 18.15 0.37 44.70
N ILE A 107 16.94 -0.06 44.35
CA ILE A 107 15.91 0.79 43.76
C ILE A 107 15.33 1.73 44.80
N ASP A 108 15.43 3.03 44.57
CA ASP A 108 14.80 4.08 45.38
C ASP A 108 13.28 4.09 45.05
N GLN A 109 12.49 3.55 45.99
CA GLN A 109 11.05 3.43 45.82
C GLN A 109 10.38 4.79 45.60
N THR A 110 10.82 5.84 46.31
CA THR A 110 10.22 7.17 46.20
C THR A 110 10.40 7.74 44.77
N LYS A 111 11.59 7.56 44.21
CA LYS A 111 11.87 7.98 42.81
C LYS A 111 11.12 7.14 41.80
N PHE A 112 11.01 5.83 42.05
CA PHE A 112 10.22 4.94 41.20
C PHE A 112 8.74 5.36 41.19
N ASP A 113 8.16 5.54 42.39
CA ASP A 113 6.74 5.90 42.53
C ASP A 113 6.44 7.26 41.88
N ALA A 114 7.31 8.24 42.06
CA ALA A 114 7.19 9.55 41.39
C ALA A 114 7.30 9.45 39.89
N ALA A 115 8.24 8.67 39.34
CA ALA A 115 8.41 8.47 37.92
C ALA A 115 7.26 7.71 37.27
N CYS A 116 6.54 6.88 38.04
CA CYS A 116 5.41 6.08 37.60
C CYS A 116 4.05 6.75 37.88
N GLY A 117 4.02 7.93 38.51
CA GLY A 117 2.78 8.62 38.87
C GLY A 117 1.96 7.86 39.92
N VAL A 118 2.62 7.15 40.82
CA VAL A 118 1.94 6.41 41.91
C VAL A 118 1.33 7.43 42.88
N GLY A 119 0.04 7.22 43.21
CA GLY A 119 -0.70 8.14 44.09
C GLY A 119 -1.01 9.51 43.50
N PHE A 120 -0.78 9.73 42.21
CA PHE A 120 -1.14 10.98 41.54
C PHE A 120 -2.67 11.17 41.55
N SER A 121 -3.08 12.27 42.18
CA SER A 121 -4.46 12.76 42.17
C SER A 121 -4.45 14.26 41.90
N ILE A 122 -5.42 14.72 41.11
CA ILE A 122 -5.57 16.14 40.76
C ILE A 122 -7.04 16.52 40.93
N THR A 123 -7.32 17.66 41.55
CA THR A 123 -8.70 18.15 41.65
C THR A 123 -9.14 18.74 40.32
N PRO A 124 -10.46 18.77 40.03
CA PRO A 124 -10.96 19.36 38.80
C PRO A 124 -10.54 20.84 38.60
N ASP A 125 -10.52 21.61 39.66
CA ASP A 125 -10.13 23.05 39.62
C ASP A 125 -8.62 23.19 39.33
N GLU A 126 -7.81 22.34 39.87
CA GLU A 126 -6.37 22.34 39.61
C GLU A 126 -6.08 21.85 38.19
N LEU A 127 -6.82 20.85 37.71
CA LEU A 127 -6.73 20.37 36.32
C LEU A 127 -7.08 21.50 35.34
N ASP A 128 -8.20 22.21 35.57
CA ASP A 128 -8.62 23.34 34.75
C ASP A 128 -7.54 24.43 34.71
N ARG A 129 -6.94 24.77 35.87
CA ARG A 129 -5.86 25.77 35.97
C ARG A 129 -4.61 25.35 35.18
N ARG A 130 -4.23 24.08 35.24
CA ARG A 130 -3.04 23.57 34.52
C ARG A 130 -3.26 23.50 33.03
N VAL A 131 -4.45 23.07 32.60
CA VAL A 131 -4.85 23.08 31.18
C VAL A 131 -4.88 24.51 30.65
N GLN A 132 -5.43 25.47 31.45
CA GLN A 132 -5.43 26.86 31.08
C GLN A 132 -4.02 27.43 30.92
N ALA A 133 -3.14 27.19 31.90
CA ALA A 133 -1.74 27.60 31.84
C ALA A 133 -1.01 27.04 30.62
N TYR A 134 -1.30 25.76 30.25
CA TYR A 134 -0.75 25.15 29.05
C TYR A 134 -1.22 25.84 27.78
N VAL A 135 -2.54 26.15 27.69
CA VAL A 135 -3.11 26.82 26.53
C VAL A 135 -2.56 28.25 26.41
N GLU A 136 -2.42 28.98 27.53
CA GLU A 136 -1.83 30.32 27.55
C GLU A 136 -0.35 30.33 27.12
N ALA A 137 0.46 29.40 27.64
CA ALA A 137 1.88 29.27 27.28
C ALA A 137 2.10 28.92 25.80
N ASN A 138 1.14 28.23 25.18
CA ASN A 138 1.20 27.81 23.77
C ASN A 138 0.21 28.59 22.89
N ASN A 139 -0.32 29.70 23.36
CA ASN A 139 -1.41 30.43 22.70
C ASN A 139 -1.07 30.88 21.28
N ALA A 140 0.18 31.29 21.01
CA ALA A 140 0.62 31.73 19.69
C ALA A 140 0.50 30.62 18.61
N GLU A 141 0.65 29.36 18.98
CA GLU A 141 0.54 28.19 18.08
C GLU A 141 -0.90 27.68 18.04
N ILE A 142 -1.55 27.62 19.21
CA ILE A 142 -2.94 27.11 19.33
C ILE A 142 -3.93 28.06 18.62
N SER A 143 -3.74 29.39 18.73
CA SER A 143 -4.60 30.39 18.08
C SER A 143 -4.56 30.33 16.55
N LYS A 144 -3.49 29.85 15.95
CA LYS A 144 -3.41 29.66 14.50
C LYS A 144 -4.42 28.62 13.98
N THR A 145 -4.75 27.63 14.81
CA THR A 145 -5.61 26.50 14.43
C THR A 145 -6.95 26.45 15.18
N GLY A 146 -7.04 27.08 16.35
CA GLY A 146 -8.22 27.08 17.21
C GLY A 146 -8.81 25.68 17.42
N TRP A 147 -10.13 25.54 17.28
CA TRP A 147 -10.81 24.24 17.39
C TRP A 147 -10.39 23.20 16.36
N GLY A 148 -9.85 23.61 15.21
CA GLY A 148 -9.29 22.70 14.20
C GLY A 148 -8.05 21.94 14.71
N GLY A 149 -7.27 22.55 15.61
CA GLY A 149 -6.08 21.97 16.22
C GLY A 149 -6.33 21.21 17.54
N PHE A 150 -7.56 21.16 18.04
CA PHE A 150 -7.90 20.66 19.38
C PHE A 150 -7.35 19.24 19.66
N SER A 151 -7.54 18.29 18.74
CA SER A 151 -7.05 16.92 18.91
C SER A 151 -5.53 16.83 19.04
N LYS A 152 -4.80 17.64 18.28
CA LYS A 152 -3.33 17.73 18.36
C LYS A 152 -2.89 18.32 19.67
N THR A 153 -3.51 19.43 20.09
CA THR A 153 -3.20 20.11 21.35
C THR A 153 -3.49 19.22 22.57
N SER A 154 -4.65 18.55 22.58
CA SER A 154 -5.00 17.59 23.64
C SER A 154 -4.01 16.41 23.69
N GLY A 155 -3.50 15.94 22.54
CA GLY A 155 -2.45 14.93 22.47
C GLY A 155 -1.11 15.40 23.03
N LEU A 156 -0.74 16.66 22.79
CA LEU A 156 0.50 17.26 23.32
C LEU A 156 0.41 17.51 24.83
N MET A 157 -0.75 17.86 25.37
CA MET A 157 -0.97 18.01 26.83
C MET A 157 -0.65 16.70 27.58
N ARG A 158 -0.92 15.55 26.97
CA ARG A 158 -0.59 14.24 27.55
C ARG A 158 0.93 13.94 27.60
N GLN A 159 1.76 14.76 26.99
CA GLN A 159 3.22 14.65 27.07
C GLN A 159 3.80 15.52 28.20
N VAL A 160 2.99 16.35 28.83
CA VAL A 160 3.41 17.14 30.01
C VAL A 160 3.38 16.25 31.25
N ASP A 161 4.42 16.32 32.05
CA ASP A 161 4.70 15.39 33.15
C ASP A 161 3.52 15.17 34.10
N ASP A 162 2.81 16.22 34.48
CA ASP A 162 1.68 16.12 35.41
C ASP A 162 0.36 15.74 34.74
N LEU A 163 0.12 16.21 33.50
CA LEU A 163 -1.12 15.97 32.78
C LEU A 163 -1.19 14.56 32.17
N ARG A 164 -0.07 13.88 32.01
CA ARG A 164 0.01 12.51 31.45
C ARG A 164 -0.71 11.46 32.32
N TRP A 165 -0.82 11.72 33.62
CA TRP A 165 -1.45 10.79 34.57
C TRP A 165 -2.96 11.00 34.73
N VAL A 166 -3.50 12.08 34.19
CA VAL A 166 -4.93 12.39 34.20
C VAL A 166 -5.68 11.44 33.29
N ALA A 167 -6.88 11.00 33.70
CA ALA A 167 -7.72 10.16 32.86
C ALA A 167 -8.04 10.88 31.53
N PRO A 168 -7.95 10.17 30.36
CA PRO A 168 -8.12 10.80 29.05
C PRO A 168 -9.41 11.58 28.85
N LEU A 169 -10.51 11.09 29.45
CA LEU A 169 -11.82 11.74 29.38
C LEU A 169 -11.86 13.03 30.21
N GLU A 170 -11.26 13.03 31.41
CA GLU A 170 -11.19 14.22 32.28
C GLU A 170 -10.31 15.30 31.67
N LEU A 171 -9.11 14.93 31.18
CA LEU A 171 -8.23 15.88 30.50
C LEU A 171 -8.90 16.48 29.25
N LYS A 172 -9.60 15.66 28.49
CA LYS A 172 -10.35 16.13 27.32
C LYS A 172 -11.47 17.11 27.70
N ALA A 173 -12.24 16.80 28.75
CA ALA A 173 -13.31 17.67 29.22
C ALA A 173 -12.76 19.01 29.72
N ALA A 174 -11.68 19.02 30.50
CA ALA A 174 -11.00 20.23 30.95
C ALA A 174 -10.47 21.05 29.76
N ALA A 175 -9.84 20.37 28.79
CA ALA A 175 -9.35 21.04 27.59
C ALA A 175 -10.48 21.61 26.73
N GLU A 176 -11.62 20.92 26.57
CA GLU A 176 -12.80 21.46 25.86
C GLU A 176 -13.36 22.70 26.57
N LYS A 177 -13.44 22.69 27.90
CA LYS A 177 -13.90 23.84 28.70
C LYS A 177 -12.99 25.07 28.52
N VAL A 178 -11.67 24.88 28.58
CA VAL A 178 -10.71 26.00 28.37
C VAL A 178 -10.75 26.49 26.92
N PHE A 179 -10.85 25.59 25.94
CA PHE A 179 -10.97 25.98 24.52
C PHE A 179 -12.28 26.77 24.26
N GLU A 180 -13.38 26.40 24.92
CA GLU A 180 -14.64 27.10 24.81
C GLU A 180 -14.54 28.50 25.39
N ALA A 181 -13.83 28.70 26.51
CA ALA A 181 -13.57 29.99 27.10
C ALA A 181 -12.68 30.90 26.21
N VAL A 182 -11.69 30.33 25.51
CA VAL A 182 -10.71 31.07 24.69
C VAL A 182 -11.22 31.30 23.25
N PHE A 183 -11.86 30.30 22.63
CA PHE A 183 -12.23 30.33 21.21
C PHE A 183 -13.75 30.32 20.94
N GLY A 184 -14.59 30.44 22.00
CA GLY A 184 -16.04 30.33 21.90
C GLY A 184 -16.52 28.89 21.68
N LYS A 185 -17.84 28.71 21.59
CA LYS A 185 -18.44 27.37 21.44
C LYS A 185 -17.98 26.67 20.16
N LYS A 186 -17.69 25.41 20.29
CA LYS A 186 -17.22 24.53 19.18
C LYS A 186 -18.19 24.52 18.00
N GLU A 187 -19.50 24.63 18.27
CA GLU A 187 -20.56 24.70 17.26
C GLU A 187 -20.55 26.01 16.49
N ASP A 188 -20.28 27.13 17.17
CA ASP A 188 -20.21 28.45 16.56
C ASP A 188 -18.93 28.59 15.69
N ALA A 189 -17.82 28.03 16.15
CA ALA A 189 -16.61 27.95 15.36
C ALA A 189 -16.78 27.08 14.10
N LYS A 190 -17.56 25.99 14.19
CA LYS A 190 -17.93 25.18 13.01
C LYS A 190 -18.84 25.95 12.06
N LYS A 191 -19.84 26.68 12.57
CA LYS A 191 -20.73 27.54 11.76
C LYS A 191 -19.95 28.65 11.07
N ALA A 192 -19.08 29.36 11.79
CA ALA A 192 -18.24 30.42 11.24
C ALA A 192 -17.25 29.94 10.18
N ALA A 193 -16.68 28.72 10.35
CA ALA A 193 -15.85 28.07 9.35
C ALA A 193 -16.66 27.67 8.12
N GLN A 194 -17.89 27.20 8.32
CA GLN A 194 -18.84 26.88 7.26
C GLN A 194 -19.28 28.11 6.48
N GLU A 195 -19.61 29.23 7.19
CA GLU A 195 -19.98 30.50 6.59
C GLU A 195 -18.84 31.17 5.82
N LYS A 196 -17.58 31.05 6.31
CA LYS A 196 -16.38 31.47 5.56
C LYS A 196 -16.16 30.66 4.32
N ALA A 197 -16.35 29.33 4.39
CA ALA A 197 -16.29 28.45 3.25
C ALA A 197 -17.42 28.71 2.23
N ASP A 198 -18.62 29.06 2.74
CA ASP A 198 -19.76 29.38 1.91
C ASP A 198 -19.67 30.81 1.30
N LYS A 199 -19.03 31.77 2.00
CA LYS A 199 -18.70 33.09 1.44
C LYS A 199 -17.66 33.04 0.36
N ALA A 200 -16.57 32.26 0.54
CA ALA A 200 -15.57 31.97 -0.49
C ALA A 200 -16.18 31.22 -1.69
N LYS A 201 -17.20 30.37 -1.44
CA LYS A 201 -17.96 29.73 -2.52
C LYS A 201 -18.97 30.66 -3.19
N LYS A 202 -19.47 31.71 -2.53
CA LYS A 202 -20.39 32.70 -3.12
C LYS A 202 -19.70 33.72 -4.02
N GLU A 203 -18.45 34.07 -3.75
CA GLU A 203 -17.64 34.92 -4.62
C GLU A 203 -17.15 34.19 -5.89
N ALA A 204 -17.19 32.85 -5.92
CA ALA A 204 -16.82 32.02 -7.06
C ALA A 204 -18.01 31.48 -7.87
N LYS A 205 -19.29 31.90 -7.63
CA LYS A 205 -20.46 31.34 -8.35
C LYS A 205 -21.57 32.32 -8.60
N ALA A 206 -21.94 32.53 -9.86
CA ALA A 206 -23.31 32.62 -10.34
C ALA A 206 -23.85 31.15 -10.57
N PRO A 207 -25.16 30.89 -10.64
CA PRO A 207 -25.81 29.94 -9.75
C PRO A 207 -25.94 28.50 -10.28
N LYS A 208 -25.89 27.50 -9.42
CA LYS A 208 -26.55 26.19 -9.63
C LYS A 208 -26.80 25.37 -8.36
N ALA A 209 -27.86 24.62 -8.42
CA ALA A 209 -28.67 23.90 -7.45
C ALA A 209 -27.99 22.80 -6.61
N SER A 210 -28.66 22.57 -5.48
CA SER A 210 -28.45 21.60 -4.38
C SER A 210 -28.13 20.17 -4.73
N THR A 211 -27.23 19.52 -3.98
CA THR A 211 -27.43 18.15 -3.43
C THR A 211 -26.38 17.81 -2.35
N SER A 212 -26.85 17.10 -1.35
CA SER A 212 -26.25 16.42 -0.20
C SER A 212 -24.73 16.20 -0.12
N ALA A 213 -24.16 16.59 1.02
CA ALA A 213 -22.78 16.43 1.39
C ALA A 213 -22.45 14.97 1.80
N ALA A 214 -21.60 14.31 1.05
CA ALA A 214 -20.78 13.20 1.51
C ALA A 214 -19.42 13.75 1.96
N VAL A 215 -18.91 13.24 3.08
CA VAL A 215 -17.59 13.59 3.62
C VAL A 215 -16.53 13.29 2.56
N ALA A 216 -15.97 14.31 1.93
CA ALA A 216 -14.86 14.18 1.02
C ALA A 216 -13.58 13.95 1.82
N VAL A 217 -12.93 12.83 1.58
CA VAL A 217 -11.50 12.65 1.94
C VAL A 217 -10.72 13.73 1.19
N PRO A 218 -9.80 14.48 1.84
CA PRO A 218 -9.00 15.48 1.13
C PRO A 218 -8.22 14.75 0.04
N VAL A 219 -8.55 15.01 -1.21
CA VAL A 219 -7.68 14.70 -2.33
C VAL A 219 -6.49 15.63 -2.19
N ALA A 220 -5.26 15.12 -2.19
CA ALA A 220 -4.07 15.96 -2.25
C ALA A 220 -4.24 16.94 -3.39
N GLU A 221 -4.10 18.24 -3.11
CA GLU A 221 -4.31 19.28 -4.12
C GLU A 221 -3.29 19.17 -5.25
N SER A 222 -2.12 18.54 -4.96
CA SER A 222 -1.09 18.20 -5.94
C SER A 222 -0.39 16.87 -5.56
N PRO A 223 0.02 16.03 -6.53
CA PRO A 223 0.91 14.88 -6.28
C PRO A 223 2.23 15.27 -5.60
N ASP A 224 2.64 16.53 -5.70
CA ASP A 224 3.88 17.06 -5.16
C ASP A 224 3.81 17.39 -3.66
N ASP A 225 2.62 17.42 -3.06
CA ASP A 225 2.44 17.75 -1.63
C ASP A 225 3.23 16.79 -0.71
N MET A 226 3.38 15.52 -1.09
CA MET A 226 4.16 14.55 -0.34
C MET A 226 5.66 14.91 -0.25
N PHE A 227 6.18 15.74 -1.17
CA PHE A 227 7.58 16.19 -1.20
C PHE A 227 7.77 17.53 -0.51
N ALA A 228 6.74 18.39 -0.54
CA ALA A 228 6.75 19.70 0.10
C ALA A 228 6.57 19.62 1.63
N GLN A 229 5.98 18.53 2.13
CA GLN A 229 5.61 18.37 3.54
C GLN A 229 6.07 17.02 4.10
N GLY A 230 6.08 16.89 5.43
CA GLY A 230 6.33 15.63 6.11
C GLY A 230 7.80 15.21 6.12
N TRP A 231 8.06 13.90 5.96
CA TRP A 231 9.40 13.33 6.11
C TRP A 231 10.33 13.67 4.95
N LEU A 232 9.83 13.61 3.70
CA LEU A 232 10.64 13.89 2.50
C LEU A 232 11.13 15.34 2.44
N SER A 233 10.34 16.31 2.94
CA SER A 233 10.76 17.73 2.97
C SER A 233 11.88 18.02 3.98
N ARG A 234 12.22 17.07 4.85
CA ARG A 234 13.25 17.21 5.90
C ARG A 234 14.53 16.46 5.56
N LEU A 235 14.63 15.90 4.38
CA LEU A 235 15.86 15.24 3.97
C LEU A 235 16.99 16.28 3.79
N HIS A 236 18.24 15.81 3.94
CA HIS A 236 19.44 16.63 3.72
C HIS A 236 19.45 17.21 2.29
N LYS A 237 20.16 18.29 2.10
CA LYS A 237 20.46 18.82 0.76
C LYS A 237 21.71 18.12 0.17
N PRO A 238 21.85 18.07 -1.17
CA PRO A 238 23.09 17.62 -1.77
C PRO A 238 24.29 18.36 -1.16
N GLY A 239 25.29 17.62 -0.72
CA GLY A 239 26.48 18.19 -0.08
C GLY A 239 26.46 18.29 1.45
N GLU A 240 25.34 18.03 2.12
CA GLU A 240 25.22 18.09 3.57
C GLU A 240 25.58 16.75 4.27
N ASN A 241 25.77 15.65 3.55
CA ASN A 241 26.18 14.37 4.12
C ASN A 241 27.68 14.33 4.37
N GLU A 242 28.07 14.00 5.60
CA GLU A 242 29.45 13.96 6.05
C GLU A 242 30.28 12.90 5.30
N GLN A 243 31.47 13.29 4.86
CA GLN A 243 32.45 12.43 4.19
C GLN A 243 33.70 12.27 5.04
N LYS A 244 34.20 11.04 5.14
CA LYS A 244 35.52 10.79 5.73
C LYS A 244 36.63 11.45 4.91
N TYR A 245 36.45 11.54 3.60
CA TYR A 245 37.36 12.15 2.62
C TYR A 245 36.65 13.35 1.96
N PRO A 246 36.92 14.60 2.41
CA PRO A 246 36.20 15.78 1.95
C PRO A 246 36.32 16.06 0.43
N GLU A 247 37.41 15.63 -0.19
CA GLU A 247 37.63 15.75 -1.64
C GLU A 247 36.55 15.00 -2.44
N ARG A 248 36.06 13.87 -1.94
CA ARG A 248 35.00 13.10 -2.60
C ARG A 248 33.69 13.87 -2.68
N MET A 249 33.40 14.70 -1.70
CA MET A 249 32.24 15.58 -1.76
C MET A 249 32.41 16.67 -2.81
N ARG A 250 33.61 17.25 -2.95
CA ARG A 250 33.87 18.28 -3.98
C ARG A 250 33.70 17.69 -5.37
N GLU A 251 34.29 16.53 -5.64
CA GLU A 251 34.15 15.79 -6.92
C GLU A 251 32.68 15.46 -7.21
N HIS A 252 31.92 15.00 -6.20
CA HIS A 252 30.48 14.73 -6.32
C HIS A 252 29.68 15.97 -6.68
N LEU A 253 29.91 17.11 -6.01
CA LEU A 253 29.19 18.34 -6.27
C LEU A 253 29.57 18.97 -7.63
N GLU A 254 30.82 18.86 -8.01
CA GLU A 254 31.27 19.29 -9.37
C GLU A 254 30.56 18.46 -10.45
N TRP A 255 30.51 17.14 -10.30
CA TRP A 255 29.88 16.25 -11.27
C TRP A 255 28.36 16.41 -11.32
N THR A 256 27.68 16.52 -10.15
CA THR A 256 26.22 16.62 -10.09
C THR A 256 25.68 18.03 -10.33
N GLY A 257 26.53 19.05 -10.23
CA GLY A 257 26.10 20.47 -10.21
C GLY A 257 25.21 20.79 -9.02
N GLY A 258 25.33 20.05 -7.92
CA GLY A 258 24.51 20.19 -6.71
C GLY A 258 23.05 19.74 -6.88
N LYS A 259 22.72 19.02 -7.95
CA LYS A 259 21.38 18.47 -8.18
C LYS A 259 21.13 17.23 -7.35
N VAL A 260 19.84 16.93 -7.11
CA VAL A 260 19.41 15.67 -6.49
C VAL A 260 19.54 14.51 -7.49
N PHE A 261 20.25 13.48 -7.08
CA PHE A 261 20.35 12.20 -7.79
C PHE A 261 19.82 11.09 -6.89
N THR A 262 18.85 10.34 -7.41
CA THR A 262 18.26 9.17 -6.77
C THR A 262 18.34 7.95 -7.69
N ARG A 263 17.93 6.79 -7.21
CA ARG A 263 17.80 5.57 -8.03
C ARG A 263 16.69 4.68 -7.52
N PHE A 264 16.06 3.98 -8.43
CA PHE A 264 15.22 2.82 -8.16
C PHE A 264 16.00 1.57 -8.60
N PRO A 265 16.51 0.74 -7.65
CA PRO A 265 17.40 -0.37 -7.96
C PRO A 265 16.73 -1.74 -7.76
N PRO A 266 15.75 -2.12 -8.59
CA PRO A 266 15.12 -3.43 -8.44
C PRO A 266 16.06 -4.56 -8.83
N GLU A 267 16.03 -5.67 -8.08
CA GLU A 267 16.55 -6.97 -8.54
C GLU A 267 15.59 -7.52 -9.60
N PRO A 268 16.06 -7.86 -10.83
CA PRO A 268 15.20 -8.30 -11.93
C PRO A 268 14.84 -9.80 -11.79
N ASN A 269 14.23 -10.16 -10.69
CA ASN A 269 13.89 -11.52 -10.30
C ASN A 269 12.39 -11.78 -10.13
N GLY A 270 11.51 -10.80 -10.47
CA GLY A 270 10.07 -10.94 -10.34
C GLY A 270 9.30 -9.71 -10.80
N PHE A 271 7.98 -9.86 -10.89
CA PHE A 271 7.08 -8.77 -11.23
C PHE A 271 6.90 -7.80 -10.06
N LEU A 272 6.85 -6.50 -10.38
CA LEU A 272 6.57 -5.47 -9.41
C LEU A 272 5.12 -5.55 -8.89
N HIS A 273 4.92 -5.20 -7.64
CA HIS A 273 3.60 -5.14 -7.00
C HIS A 273 3.29 -3.73 -6.48
N ILE A 274 2.09 -3.51 -5.96
CA ILE A 274 1.61 -2.21 -5.46
C ILE A 274 2.57 -1.56 -4.45
N GLY A 275 3.29 -2.34 -3.63
CA GLY A 275 4.31 -1.82 -2.71
C GLY A 275 5.46 -1.11 -3.41
N HIS A 276 5.87 -1.60 -4.61
CA HIS A 276 6.93 -0.98 -5.40
C HIS A 276 6.49 0.36 -6.02
N SER A 277 5.19 0.60 -6.23
CA SER A 277 4.71 1.90 -6.71
C SER A 277 5.09 3.04 -5.76
N LYS A 278 5.12 2.77 -4.44
CA LYS A 278 5.62 3.75 -3.46
C LYS A 278 7.11 4.01 -3.62
N ALA A 279 7.92 2.97 -3.81
CA ALA A 279 9.36 3.13 -4.03
C ALA A 279 9.64 3.91 -5.32
N ILE A 280 8.92 3.63 -6.41
CA ILE A 280 9.00 4.35 -7.68
C ILE A 280 8.59 5.82 -7.46
N ALA A 281 7.42 6.08 -6.87
CA ALA A 281 6.95 7.44 -6.62
C ALA A 281 7.90 8.24 -5.73
N VAL A 282 8.47 7.61 -4.69
CA VAL A 282 9.44 8.28 -3.79
C VAL A 282 10.71 8.64 -4.54
N ASN A 283 11.35 7.69 -5.24
CA ASN A 283 12.65 7.93 -5.88
C ASN A 283 12.52 8.85 -7.10
N PHE A 284 11.67 8.51 -8.06
CA PHE A 284 11.47 9.32 -9.27
C PHE A 284 10.79 10.66 -8.98
N GLY A 285 9.77 10.65 -8.11
CA GLY A 285 9.03 11.86 -7.77
C GLY A 285 9.89 12.85 -7.00
N TYR A 286 10.70 12.39 -6.02
CA TYR A 286 11.60 13.25 -5.26
C TYR A 286 12.63 13.93 -6.15
N ALA A 287 13.26 13.15 -7.04
CA ALA A 287 14.20 13.71 -8.01
C ALA A 287 13.52 14.75 -8.93
N LYS A 288 12.35 14.42 -9.49
CA LYS A 288 11.56 15.32 -10.35
C LYS A 288 11.17 16.61 -9.64
N TYR A 289 10.68 16.52 -8.39
CA TYR A 289 10.30 17.67 -7.57
C TYR A 289 11.47 18.64 -7.36
N HIS A 290 12.67 18.11 -7.13
CA HIS A 290 13.91 18.87 -6.96
C HIS A 290 14.64 19.18 -8.29
N LYS A 291 14.02 18.96 -9.47
CA LYS A 291 14.63 19.16 -10.79
C LYS A 291 15.94 18.40 -10.98
N GLY A 292 16.06 17.28 -10.30
CA GLY A 292 17.18 16.35 -10.33
C GLY A 292 16.94 15.16 -11.28
N HIS A 293 17.65 14.08 -11.04
CA HIS A 293 17.67 12.91 -11.90
C HIS A 293 17.46 11.62 -11.10
N CYS A 294 16.78 10.62 -11.69
CA CYS A 294 16.61 9.31 -11.10
C CYS A 294 17.05 8.22 -12.08
N TYR A 295 17.95 7.35 -11.62
CA TYR A 295 18.37 6.16 -12.37
C TYR A 295 17.35 5.01 -12.19
N LEU A 296 17.19 4.20 -13.21
CA LEU A 296 16.73 2.82 -13.07
C LEU A 296 17.98 1.93 -13.12
N ARG A 297 18.41 1.41 -11.99
CA ARG A 297 19.55 0.50 -11.92
C ARG A 297 19.05 -0.92 -11.63
N TYR A 298 19.24 -1.82 -12.55
CA TYR A 298 19.01 -3.21 -12.28
C TYR A 298 20.12 -3.78 -11.39
N ASP A 299 19.74 -4.33 -10.23
CA ASP A 299 20.66 -5.06 -9.36
C ASP A 299 20.77 -6.51 -9.84
N ASP A 300 21.50 -6.68 -10.94
CA ASP A 300 21.68 -7.94 -11.65
C ASP A 300 22.93 -8.68 -11.16
N THR A 301 22.96 -9.02 -9.87
CA THR A 301 24.09 -9.69 -9.22
C THR A 301 23.83 -11.17 -8.93
N ASN A 302 22.66 -11.69 -9.33
CA ASN A 302 22.25 -13.07 -9.07
C ASN A 302 21.68 -13.75 -10.32
N PRO A 303 22.55 -14.27 -11.21
CA PRO A 303 22.13 -14.89 -12.48
C PRO A 303 21.19 -16.10 -12.31
N GLU A 304 21.11 -16.71 -11.12
CA GLU A 304 20.21 -17.84 -10.87
C GLU A 304 18.73 -17.46 -10.80
N ALA A 305 18.44 -16.21 -10.45
CA ALA A 305 17.09 -15.73 -10.19
C ALA A 305 16.56 -14.75 -11.25
N GLU A 306 17.40 -14.31 -12.19
CA GLU A 306 17.13 -13.25 -13.15
C GLU A 306 16.67 -13.79 -14.49
N GLU A 307 15.67 -13.13 -15.08
CA GLU A 307 15.11 -13.48 -16.38
C GLU A 307 14.79 -12.21 -17.18
N GLN A 308 15.00 -12.22 -18.51
CA GLN A 308 14.80 -11.07 -19.39
C GLN A 308 13.41 -10.43 -19.24
N ILE A 309 12.37 -11.23 -19.07
CA ILE A 309 11.00 -10.75 -18.90
C ILE A 309 10.86 -9.78 -17.72
N TYR A 310 11.63 -9.96 -16.66
CA TYR A 310 11.54 -9.06 -15.50
C TYR A 310 12.17 -7.71 -15.79
N PHE A 311 13.29 -7.65 -16.54
CA PHE A 311 13.89 -6.38 -16.97
C PHE A 311 12.89 -5.56 -17.78
N ASP A 312 12.28 -6.19 -18.80
CA ASP A 312 11.33 -5.53 -19.69
C ASP A 312 10.10 -5.03 -18.92
N LYS A 313 9.53 -5.87 -18.04
CA LYS A 313 8.32 -5.51 -17.30
C LYS A 313 8.56 -4.48 -16.19
N ILE A 314 9.74 -4.44 -15.59
CA ILE A 314 10.12 -3.40 -14.63
C ILE A 314 10.15 -2.05 -15.33
N LEU A 315 10.84 -1.94 -16.46
CA LEU A 315 10.91 -0.70 -17.25
C LEU A 315 9.52 -0.25 -17.74
N GLU A 316 8.74 -1.20 -18.29
CA GLU A 316 7.37 -0.94 -18.71
C GLU A 316 6.51 -0.38 -17.56
N ASN A 317 6.61 -0.96 -16.37
CA ASN A 317 5.85 -0.50 -15.19
C ASN A 317 6.28 0.88 -14.71
N VAL A 318 7.57 1.21 -14.73
CA VAL A 318 8.08 2.56 -14.39
C VAL A 318 7.49 3.59 -15.36
N ARG A 319 7.54 3.30 -16.67
CA ARG A 319 6.99 4.16 -17.71
C ARG A 319 5.47 4.26 -17.65
N TRP A 320 4.78 3.17 -17.35
CA TRP A 320 3.33 3.14 -17.17
C TRP A 320 2.89 4.02 -15.99
N LEU A 321 3.66 4.05 -14.89
CA LEU A 321 3.39 4.95 -13.77
C LEU A 321 3.71 6.44 -14.06
N GLY A 322 4.19 6.77 -15.26
CA GLY A 322 4.43 8.14 -15.71
C GLY A 322 5.83 8.67 -15.42
N TYR A 323 6.80 7.78 -15.21
CA TYR A 323 8.20 8.16 -14.97
C TYR A 323 9.11 7.67 -16.09
N GLU A 324 10.09 8.50 -16.46
CA GLU A 324 11.15 8.13 -17.40
C GLU A 324 12.50 8.15 -16.67
N PRO A 325 13.27 7.05 -16.71
CA PRO A 325 14.61 7.02 -16.13
C PRO A 325 15.56 8.03 -16.80
N TYR A 326 16.35 8.75 -16.00
CA TYR A 326 17.46 9.54 -16.50
C TYR A 326 18.46 8.69 -17.28
N LYS A 327 18.77 7.52 -16.72
CA LYS A 327 19.62 6.50 -17.35
C LYS A 327 19.22 5.13 -16.81
N ILE A 328 19.31 4.13 -17.66
CA ILE A 328 19.19 2.72 -17.28
C ILE A 328 20.60 2.16 -17.11
N THR A 329 20.89 1.64 -15.94
CA THR A 329 22.20 1.07 -15.58
C THR A 329 22.02 -0.33 -14.98
N HIS A 330 23.11 -1.07 -14.89
CA HIS A 330 23.14 -2.42 -14.33
C HIS A 330 24.30 -2.51 -13.34
N SER A 331 24.12 -3.27 -12.26
CA SER A 331 25.24 -3.59 -11.37
C SER A 331 26.36 -4.29 -12.11
N SER A 332 26.01 -5.11 -13.10
CA SER A 332 26.96 -5.83 -13.96
C SER A 332 27.83 -4.91 -14.83
N ASP A 333 27.41 -3.67 -15.13
CA ASP A 333 28.25 -2.67 -15.80
C ASP A 333 29.53 -2.34 -14.99
N ASN A 334 29.50 -2.60 -13.70
CA ASN A 334 30.57 -2.25 -12.76
C ASN A 334 31.31 -3.48 -12.20
N PHE A 335 31.10 -4.69 -12.69
CA PHE A 335 31.70 -5.90 -12.12
C PHE A 335 33.24 -5.82 -12.02
N GLN A 336 33.92 -5.25 -13.02
CA GLN A 336 35.36 -5.08 -12.95
C GLN A 336 35.78 -4.08 -11.88
N LYS A 337 35.12 -2.91 -11.78
CA LYS A 337 35.39 -1.92 -10.73
C LYS A 337 35.13 -2.49 -9.32
N LEU A 338 34.04 -3.24 -9.16
CA LEU A 338 33.69 -3.91 -7.91
C LEU A 338 34.75 -4.95 -7.53
N TYR A 339 35.24 -5.73 -8.51
CA TYR A 339 36.33 -6.68 -8.28
C TYR A 339 37.63 -5.96 -7.85
N ASP A 340 37.98 -4.85 -8.53
CA ASP A 340 39.20 -4.09 -8.22
C ASP A 340 39.12 -3.49 -6.81
N LEU A 341 37.95 -3.01 -6.38
CA LEU A 341 37.73 -2.53 -5.02
C LEU A 341 37.74 -3.66 -3.97
N ALA A 342 37.29 -4.86 -4.32
CA ALA A 342 37.41 -6.04 -3.46
C ALA A 342 38.90 -6.41 -3.27
N VAL A 343 39.70 -6.39 -4.34
CA VAL A 343 41.16 -6.58 -4.28
C VAL A 343 41.81 -5.48 -3.41
N LEU A 344 41.40 -4.22 -3.57
CA LEU A 344 41.88 -3.12 -2.72
C LEU A 344 41.52 -3.36 -1.23
N LEU A 345 40.32 -3.81 -0.96
CA LEU A 345 39.86 -4.12 0.41
C LEU A 345 40.70 -5.22 1.05
N ILE A 346 41.04 -6.29 0.28
CA ILE A 346 41.97 -7.34 0.74
C ILE A 346 43.36 -6.76 1.00
N LYS A 347 43.93 -5.96 0.10
CA LYS A 347 45.24 -5.31 0.27
C LYS A 347 45.32 -4.44 1.52
N LYS A 348 44.20 -3.81 1.90
CA LYS A 348 44.11 -3.04 3.16
C LYS A 348 43.92 -3.92 4.40
N GLY A 349 43.84 -5.23 4.26
CA GLY A 349 43.58 -6.16 5.36
C GLY A 349 42.15 -6.07 5.90
N LEU A 350 41.22 -5.53 5.12
CA LEU A 350 39.82 -5.32 5.48
C LEU A 350 38.87 -6.33 4.82
N ALA A 351 39.42 -7.34 4.13
CA ALA A 351 38.67 -8.51 3.67
C ALA A 351 39.57 -9.74 3.66
N TYR A 352 38.99 -10.92 3.70
CA TYR A 352 39.65 -12.20 3.69
C TYR A 352 38.81 -13.26 3.00
N THR A 353 39.46 -14.23 2.36
CA THR A 353 38.80 -15.40 1.81
C THR A 353 38.51 -16.43 2.90
N SER A 354 37.36 -17.07 2.87
CA SER A 354 36.96 -18.06 3.87
C SER A 354 36.28 -19.26 3.23
N ASN A 355 36.64 -20.46 3.70
CA ASN A 355 35.98 -21.72 3.36
C ASN A 355 35.03 -22.21 4.46
N ASP A 356 34.63 -21.33 5.37
CA ASP A 356 33.65 -21.65 6.40
C ASP A 356 32.31 -22.06 5.76
N THR A 357 31.72 -23.14 6.26
CA THR A 357 30.36 -23.55 5.85
C THR A 357 29.31 -22.59 6.37
N ALA A 358 28.08 -22.69 5.85
CA ALA A 358 26.96 -21.90 6.33
C ALA A 358 26.69 -22.11 7.83
N GLU A 359 26.86 -23.34 8.32
CA GLU A 359 26.70 -23.71 9.73
C GLU A 359 27.80 -23.09 10.59
N GLU A 360 29.06 -23.12 10.12
CA GLU A 360 30.19 -22.47 10.83
C GLU A 360 30.00 -20.97 10.90
N ILE A 361 29.57 -20.31 9.81
CA ILE A 361 29.25 -18.87 9.79
C ILE A 361 28.10 -18.56 10.75
N ALA A 362 27.06 -19.39 10.78
CA ALA A 362 25.95 -19.23 11.72
C ALA A 362 26.42 -19.37 13.17
N ALA A 363 27.27 -20.33 13.46
CA ALA A 363 27.87 -20.52 14.80
C ALA A 363 28.73 -19.32 15.24
N GLN A 364 29.59 -18.80 14.34
CA GLN A 364 30.41 -17.60 14.57
C GLN A 364 29.55 -16.39 14.95
N ARG A 365 28.35 -16.29 14.39
CA ARG A 365 27.36 -15.20 14.67
C ARG A 365 26.49 -15.45 15.90
N GLY A 366 26.81 -16.47 16.71
CA GLY A 366 26.10 -16.80 17.97
C GLY A 366 25.08 -17.93 17.84
N GLY A 367 24.88 -18.48 16.66
CA GLY A 367 23.96 -19.60 16.43
C GLY A 367 22.50 -19.33 16.76
N PRO A 368 21.65 -20.36 16.83
CA PRO A 368 20.21 -20.20 17.10
C PRO A 368 19.91 -19.65 18.51
N THR A 369 20.84 -19.82 19.46
CA THR A 369 20.69 -19.38 20.84
C THR A 369 21.18 -17.95 21.09
N HIS A 370 21.62 -17.24 20.03
CA HIS A 370 22.24 -15.89 20.15
C HIS A 370 23.38 -15.86 21.18
N GLY A 371 24.22 -16.92 21.19
CA GLY A 371 25.37 -17.04 22.10
C GLY A 371 26.51 -16.07 21.78
N ALA A 372 27.68 -16.32 22.40
CA ALA A 372 28.87 -15.51 22.18
C ALA A 372 29.33 -15.61 20.70
N ARG A 373 29.66 -14.48 20.11
CA ARG A 373 30.23 -14.39 18.75
C ARG A 373 31.73 -14.56 18.79
N PHE A 374 32.28 -15.17 17.77
CA PHE A 374 33.74 -15.38 17.64
C PHE A 374 34.17 -15.25 16.17
N ASN A 375 35.47 -15.02 15.99
CA ASN A 375 36.08 -14.83 14.70
C ASN A 375 36.18 -16.13 13.91
N SER A 376 36.06 -16.06 12.58
CA SER A 376 36.45 -17.16 11.69
C SER A 376 37.91 -17.52 11.87
N LYS A 377 38.26 -18.79 11.69
CA LYS A 377 39.64 -19.30 11.60
C LYS A 377 40.44 -18.60 10.49
N ASP A 378 39.75 -18.20 9.41
CA ASP A 378 40.36 -17.56 8.25
C ASP A 378 40.58 -16.06 8.41
N ARG A 379 39.98 -15.42 9.43
CA ARG A 379 40.03 -13.97 9.61
C ARG A 379 41.42 -13.39 9.78
N ALA A 380 42.39 -14.19 10.25
CA ALA A 380 43.78 -13.83 10.38
C ALA A 380 44.70 -14.31 9.24
N LYS A 381 44.11 -14.83 8.18
CA LYS A 381 44.82 -15.32 6.97
C LYS A 381 45.67 -14.19 6.36
N PRO A 382 46.93 -14.53 5.90
CA PRO A 382 47.80 -13.56 5.23
C PRO A 382 47.10 -12.89 4.04
N ILE A 383 47.41 -11.63 3.79
CA ILE A 383 46.84 -10.82 2.69
C ILE A 383 47.14 -11.49 1.35
N GLU A 384 48.38 -11.94 1.13
CA GLU A 384 48.85 -12.57 -0.10
C GLU A 384 48.07 -13.89 -0.40
N GLN A 385 47.79 -14.66 0.64
CA GLN A 385 47.00 -15.89 0.50
C GLN A 385 45.55 -15.53 0.09
N SER A 386 44.91 -14.55 0.74
CA SER A 386 43.56 -14.11 0.38
C SER A 386 43.50 -13.54 -1.01
N LEU A 387 44.52 -12.82 -1.49
CA LEU A 387 44.63 -12.31 -2.86
C LEU A 387 44.72 -13.46 -3.87
N SER A 388 45.58 -14.46 -3.59
CA SER A 388 45.73 -15.63 -4.45
C SER A 388 44.43 -16.42 -4.53
N GLU A 389 43.80 -16.73 -3.39
CA GLU A 389 42.53 -17.48 -3.32
C GLU A 389 41.40 -16.73 -4.01
N PHE A 390 41.32 -15.40 -3.87
CA PHE A 390 40.29 -14.58 -4.56
C PHE A 390 40.50 -14.56 -6.08
N ALA A 391 41.77 -14.55 -6.55
CA ALA A 391 42.06 -14.72 -7.97
C ALA A 391 41.70 -16.13 -8.47
N ASP A 392 41.92 -17.15 -7.64
CA ASP A 392 41.53 -18.54 -7.94
C ASP A 392 40.01 -18.72 -7.96
N MET A 393 39.25 -17.98 -7.10
CA MET A 393 37.78 -17.91 -7.19
C MET A 393 37.34 -17.36 -8.55
N LYS A 394 37.94 -16.25 -9.02
CA LYS A 394 37.65 -15.66 -10.34
C LYS A 394 38.05 -16.60 -11.49
N ALA A 395 39.09 -17.37 -11.32
CA ALA A 395 39.55 -18.37 -12.31
C ALA A 395 38.68 -19.66 -12.32
N GLY A 396 37.64 -19.75 -11.49
CA GLY A 396 36.69 -20.86 -11.47
C GLY A 396 37.24 -22.13 -10.82
N LYS A 397 38.24 -22.01 -9.94
CA LYS A 397 38.84 -23.17 -9.27
C LYS A 397 38.00 -23.70 -8.09
N TYR A 398 36.99 -22.95 -7.64
CA TYR A 398 36.13 -23.34 -6.54
C TYR A 398 34.69 -23.53 -7.01
N LYS A 399 33.97 -24.47 -6.37
CA LYS A 399 32.54 -24.69 -6.56
C LYS A 399 31.72 -23.75 -5.69
N PRO A 400 30.42 -23.57 -6.00
CA PRO A 400 29.50 -22.82 -5.12
C PRO A 400 29.53 -23.39 -3.69
N GLY A 401 29.70 -22.48 -2.70
CA GLY A 401 29.77 -22.83 -1.29
C GLY A 401 31.14 -23.24 -0.75
N GLU A 402 32.14 -23.48 -1.61
CA GLU A 402 33.50 -23.88 -1.16
C GLU A 402 34.35 -22.70 -0.69
N MET A 403 34.16 -21.51 -1.26
CA MET A 403 34.94 -20.32 -0.94
C MET A 403 34.08 -19.09 -1.12
N VAL A 404 34.24 -18.14 -0.17
CA VAL A 404 33.62 -16.80 -0.21
C VAL A 404 34.65 -15.73 0.16
N LEU A 405 34.43 -14.46 -0.27
CA LEU A 405 35.13 -13.31 0.25
C LEU A 405 34.28 -12.67 1.34
N ARG A 406 34.85 -12.45 2.54
CA ARG A 406 34.19 -11.80 3.68
C ARG A 406 34.84 -10.45 3.97
N MET A 407 34.03 -9.45 4.27
CA MET A 407 34.48 -8.14 4.76
C MET A 407 34.89 -8.29 6.23
N LYS A 408 36.08 -7.76 6.60
CA LYS A 408 36.61 -7.82 7.96
C LYS A 408 36.11 -6.63 8.78
N GLN A 409 34.89 -6.77 9.28
CA GLN A 409 34.18 -5.74 10.00
C GLN A 409 34.28 -5.94 11.54
N ASP A 410 33.23 -5.62 12.29
CA ASP A 410 33.22 -5.76 13.75
C ASP A 410 32.29 -6.88 14.22
N MET A 411 32.84 -8.04 14.52
CA MET A 411 32.12 -9.21 15.04
C MET A 411 31.47 -9.00 16.40
N GLN A 412 31.89 -7.96 17.16
CA GLN A 412 31.33 -7.64 18.49
C GLN A 412 30.25 -6.56 18.42
N SER A 413 30.03 -5.96 17.27
CA SER A 413 28.96 -4.97 17.07
C SER A 413 27.59 -5.53 17.46
N SER A 414 26.72 -4.70 18.02
CA SER A 414 25.30 -5.05 18.21
C SER A 414 24.52 -5.18 16.89
N ASN A 415 25.11 -4.67 15.80
CA ASN A 415 24.48 -4.68 14.48
C ASN A 415 24.92 -5.92 13.67
N PRO A 416 23.99 -6.84 13.32
CA PRO A 416 24.32 -8.06 12.56
C PRO A 416 24.93 -7.83 11.19
N THR A 417 24.69 -6.67 10.56
CA THR A 417 25.26 -6.33 9.26
C THR A 417 26.76 -5.98 9.33
N MET A 418 27.33 -5.95 10.54
CA MET A 418 28.77 -5.75 10.79
C MET A 418 29.52 -7.06 11.12
N TRP A 419 28.86 -8.25 11.05
CA TRP A 419 29.47 -9.51 11.45
C TRP A 419 30.15 -10.21 10.28
N ASP A 420 31.19 -9.62 9.75
CA ASP A 420 31.99 -10.12 8.64
C ASP A 420 31.13 -10.69 7.53
N ILE A 421 30.26 -9.83 6.95
CA ILE A 421 29.32 -10.23 5.88
C ILE A 421 30.07 -10.59 4.61
N ILE A 422 29.44 -11.45 3.81
CA ILE A 422 29.98 -11.93 2.53
C ILE A 422 29.97 -10.81 1.50
N ALA A 423 31.10 -10.54 0.86
CA ALA A 423 31.25 -9.60 -0.24
C ALA A 423 31.10 -10.29 -1.61
N TYR A 424 31.73 -11.47 -1.80
CA TYR A 424 31.66 -12.23 -3.05
C TYR A 424 31.39 -13.71 -2.79
N ARG A 425 30.65 -14.32 -3.72
CA ARG A 425 30.30 -15.74 -3.75
C ARG A 425 30.57 -16.35 -5.13
N VAL A 426 30.77 -17.66 -5.19
CA VAL A 426 30.92 -18.40 -6.44
C VAL A 426 29.57 -18.86 -6.94
N LEU A 427 29.21 -18.52 -8.19
CA LEU A 427 28.03 -19.00 -8.90
C LEU A 427 28.43 -19.37 -10.32
N LEU A 428 28.12 -20.61 -10.77
CA LEU A 428 28.57 -21.12 -12.05
C LEU A 428 27.57 -20.94 -13.19
N LYS A 429 26.38 -20.36 -12.91
CA LYS A 429 25.39 -20.05 -13.93
C LYS A 429 25.85 -18.86 -14.78
N PRO A 430 25.84 -18.93 -16.11
CA PRO A 430 26.14 -17.79 -16.97
C PRO A 430 25.22 -16.61 -16.69
N HIS A 431 25.80 -15.43 -16.63
CA HIS A 431 25.07 -14.19 -16.44
C HIS A 431 24.43 -13.73 -17.76
N HIS A 432 23.21 -13.26 -17.75
CA HIS A 432 22.45 -12.89 -18.96
C HIS A 432 23.10 -11.78 -19.80
N ARG A 433 23.91 -10.87 -19.20
CA ARG A 433 24.61 -9.79 -19.93
C ARG A 433 26.10 -10.07 -20.13
N THR A 434 26.80 -10.61 -19.13
CA THR A 434 28.25 -10.84 -19.19
C THR A 434 28.61 -12.29 -19.57
N GLY A 435 27.62 -13.14 -19.80
CA GLY A 435 27.86 -14.52 -20.22
C GLY A 435 28.67 -15.29 -19.19
N THR A 436 29.80 -15.85 -19.62
CA THR A 436 30.73 -16.69 -18.83
C THR A 436 31.96 -15.92 -18.35
N ASP A 437 32.00 -14.58 -18.53
CA ASP A 437 33.18 -13.78 -18.15
C ASP A 437 33.41 -13.75 -16.62
N TRP A 438 32.35 -14.02 -15.87
CA TRP A 438 32.37 -14.08 -14.42
C TRP A 438 31.79 -15.40 -13.90
N CYS A 439 32.41 -15.94 -12.85
CA CYS A 439 31.91 -17.07 -12.06
C CYS A 439 31.89 -16.76 -10.56
N ILE A 440 32.24 -15.50 -10.19
CA ILE A 440 32.08 -14.95 -8.87
C ILE A 440 31.25 -13.66 -8.97
N TYR A 441 30.36 -13.48 -8.04
CA TYR A 441 29.42 -12.36 -8.06
C TYR A 441 29.41 -11.65 -6.71
N PRO A 442 29.42 -10.31 -6.71
CA PRO A 442 29.28 -9.56 -5.47
C PRO A 442 27.90 -9.79 -4.85
N THR A 443 27.81 -9.64 -3.54
CA THR A 443 26.53 -9.63 -2.85
C THR A 443 25.90 -8.24 -2.90
N TYR A 444 24.61 -8.16 -2.57
CA TYR A 444 23.90 -6.89 -2.42
C TYR A 444 24.64 -5.93 -1.48
N ASP A 445 25.08 -6.43 -0.32
CA ASP A 445 25.74 -5.59 0.71
C ASP A 445 27.08 -4.98 0.22
N PHE A 446 27.75 -5.63 -0.73
CA PHE A 446 28.95 -5.09 -1.34
C PHE A 446 28.65 -4.16 -2.52
N THR A 447 27.63 -4.48 -3.31
CA THR A 447 27.32 -3.78 -4.57
C THR A 447 26.61 -2.46 -4.36
N HIS A 448 25.63 -2.44 -3.46
CA HIS A 448 24.65 -1.36 -3.33
C HIS A 448 25.29 0.00 -3.08
N CYS A 449 26.12 0.13 -2.06
CA CYS A 449 26.77 1.39 -1.72
C CYS A 449 27.79 1.83 -2.78
N LEU A 450 28.50 0.89 -3.39
CA LEU A 450 29.53 1.19 -4.37
C LEU A 450 28.92 1.65 -5.70
N CYS A 451 27.85 0.99 -6.16
CA CYS A 451 27.10 1.44 -7.33
C CYS A 451 26.42 2.79 -7.10
N ASP A 452 25.87 3.04 -5.89
CA ASP A 452 25.36 4.35 -5.52
C ASP A 452 26.46 5.43 -5.57
N SER A 453 27.67 5.10 -5.14
CA SER A 453 28.84 5.98 -5.22
C SER A 453 29.26 6.26 -6.67
N PHE A 454 29.34 5.24 -7.52
CA PHE A 454 29.73 5.39 -8.93
C PHE A 454 28.74 6.24 -9.73
N GLU A 455 27.45 6.17 -9.39
CA GLU A 455 26.38 6.94 -10.00
C GLU A 455 26.19 8.33 -9.36
N ASN A 456 27.04 8.70 -8.41
CA ASN A 456 26.94 9.97 -7.68
C ASN A 456 25.53 10.20 -7.07
N ILE A 457 24.95 9.17 -6.44
CA ILE A 457 23.64 9.27 -5.79
C ILE A 457 23.73 10.18 -4.57
N SER A 458 22.98 11.28 -4.58
CA SER A 458 22.92 12.19 -3.42
C SER A 458 22.00 11.67 -2.31
N HIS A 459 20.88 10.97 -2.70
CA HIS A 459 19.87 10.44 -1.81
C HIS A 459 19.61 8.96 -2.13
N SER A 460 20.18 8.09 -1.34
CA SER A 460 19.96 6.64 -1.38
C SER A 460 18.69 6.30 -0.59
N LEU A 461 17.51 6.45 -1.23
CA LEU A 461 16.23 6.26 -0.58
C LEU A 461 15.83 4.78 -0.63
N CYS A 462 15.72 4.14 0.56
CA CYS A 462 15.48 2.71 0.72
C CYS A 462 14.27 2.46 1.63
N THR A 463 13.81 1.21 1.70
CA THR A 463 12.81 0.81 2.69
C THR A 463 13.45 0.56 4.07
N VAL A 464 12.64 0.65 5.14
CA VAL A 464 13.10 0.61 6.54
C VAL A 464 13.85 -0.67 6.93
N GLU A 465 13.72 -1.74 6.16
CA GLU A 465 14.49 -2.98 6.37
C GLU A 465 16.00 -2.76 6.27
N PHE A 466 16.43 -1.77 5.50
CA PHE A 466 17.84 -1.46 5.28
C PHE A 466 18.44 -0.52 6.32
N ILE A 467 17.69 -0.13 7.37
CA ILE A 467 18.21 0.76 8.43
C ILE A 467 19.44 0.16 9.14
N ALA A 468 19.42 -1.15 9.38
CA ALA A 468 20.56 -1.84 9.98
C ALA A 468 21.78 -1.86 9.03
N ALA A 469 21.55 -2.02 7.73
CA ALA A 469 22.58 -2.09 6.71
C ALA A 469 23.32 -0.75 6.49
N ARG A 470 22.77 0.40 6.93
CA ARG A 470 23.39 1.72 6.77
C ARG A 470 24.81 1.77 7.34
N THR A 471 25.05 1.17 8.51
CA THR A 471 26.39 1.14 9.11
C THR A 471 27.41 0.41 8.25
N ALA A 472 27.03 -0.73 7.67
CA ALA A 472 27.90 -1.49 6.77
C ALA A 472 28.11 -0.77 5.43
N TYR A 473 27.07 -0.13 4.91
CA TYR A 473 27.09 0.72 3.72
C TYR A 473 28.11 1.86 3.86
N GLU A 474 28.04 2.63 4.96
CA GLU A 474 28.95 3.73 5.24
C GLU A 474 30.38 3.23 5.48
N TRP A 475 30.52 2.13 6.25
CA TRP A 475 31.82 1.50 6.51
C TRP A 475 32.54 1.10 5.23
N LEU A 476 31.83 0.49 4.26
CA LEU A 476 32.46 0.03 3.03
C LEU A 476 32.90 1.19 2.14
N CYS A 477 32.07 2.25 1.98
CA CYS A 477 32.47 3.46 1.25
C CYS A 477 33.73 4.08 1.85
N ASP A 478 33.80 4.21 3.19
CA ASP A 478 34.93 4.76 3.89
C ASP A 478 36.18 3.85 3.78
N ALA A 479 35.99 2.52 3.76
CA ALA A 479 37.08 1.55 3.67
C ALA A 479 37.79 1.56 2.32
N VAL A 480 37.03 1.75 1.23
CA VAL A 480 37.57 1.80 -0.16
C VAL A 480 37.74 3.22 -0.67
N GLU A 481 37.53 4.25 0.16
CA GLU A 481 37.82 5.68 -0.11
C GLU A 481 37.05 6.25 -1.31
N VAL A 482 35.78 5.86 -1.44
CA VAL A 482 34.86 6.40 -2.46
C VAL A 482 33.88 7.39 -1.86
N TYR A 483 33.16 8.15 -2.72
CA TYR A 483 32.07 9.02 -2.28
C TYR A 483 31.03 8.19 -1.51
N LYS A 484 30.56 8.71 -0.39
CA LYS A 484 29.59 8.07 0.50
C LYS A 484 28.22 8.73 0.33
N PRO A 485 27.30 8.13 -0.43
CA PRO A 485 25.91 8.59 -0.54
C PRO A 485 25.19 8.52 0.78
N ALA A 486 24.17 9.36 0.98
CA ALA A 486 23.40 9.34 2.19
C ALA A 486 22.17 8.42 2.07
N GLN A 487 22.21 7.29 2.76
CA GLN A 487 21.07 6.38 2.85
C GLN A 487 20.01 6.92 3.81
N ARG A 488 18.74 6.90 3.38
CA ARG A 488 17.57 7.31 4.17
C ARG A 488 16.42 6.31 3.93
N GLU A 489 15.72 5.94 5.00
CA GLU A 489 14.76 4.85 4.95
C GLU A 489 13.33 5.34 5.20
N TYR A 490 12.40 4.78 4.42
CA TYR A 490 10.97 4.99 4.55
C TYR A 490 10.23 3.66 4.72
N GLY A 491 9.04 3.72 5.35
CA GLY A 491 8.22 2.53 5.60
C GLY A 491 7.60 1.95 4.34
N ARG A 492 7.48 0.63 4.30
CA ARG A 492 6.81 -0.13 3.23
C ARG A 492 5.33 0.18 3.14
N LEU A 493 4.80 0.04 1.93
CA LEU A 493 3.38 -0.04 1.65
C LEU A 493 2.97 -1.50 1.48
N THR A 494 2.04 -1.96 2.31
CA THR A 494 1.36 -3.25 2.17
C THR A 494 -0.14 -3.03 2.10
N LEU A 495 -0.83 -3.76 1.23
CA LEU A 495 -2.26 -3.66 1.06
C LEU A 495 -2.92 -4.91 1.68
N GLU A 496 -4.06 -4.74 2.37
CA GLU A 496 -4.87 -5.85 2.86
C GLU A 496 -5.27 -6.80 1.73
N GLY A 497 -5.23 -8.11 1.99
CA GLY A 497 -5.53 -9.15 1.01
C GLY A 497 -4.47 -9.35 -0.07
N ALA A 498 -3.35 -8.59 -0.04
CA ALA A 498 -2.28 -8.73 -1.00
C ALA A 498 -1.22 -9.73 -0.53
N ILE A 499 -0.76 -10.57 -1.44
CA ILE A 499 0.48 -11.33 -1.30
C ILE A 499 1.57 -10.63 -2.12
N THR A 500 2.70 -10.34 -1.46
CA THR A 500 3.85 -9.66 -2.07
C THR A 500 5.08 -10.56 -2.15
N SER A 501 5.06 -11.73 -1.51
CA SER A 501 6.15 -12.71 -1.55
C SER A 501 6.23 -13.37 -2.92
N LYS A 502 7.38 -13.22 -3.62
CA LYS A 502 7.65 -13.85 -4.92
C LYS A 502 7.38 -15.36 -4.90
N ARG A 503 7.89 -16.08 -3.89
CA ARG A 503 7.70 -17.53 -3.75
C ARG A 503 6.21 -17.90 -3.67
N LYS A 504 5.42 -17.16 -2.90
CA LYS A 504 3.98 -17.42 -2.76
C LYS A 504 3.22 -17.07 -4.05
N LEU A 505 3.55 -15.95 -4.70
CA LEU A 505 2.97 -15.58 -5.99
C LEU A 505 3.28 -16.60 -7.07
N ASN A 506 4.54 -17.04 -7.16
CA ASN A 506 4.93 -18.09 -8.11
C ASN A 506 4.12 -19.39 -7.89
N LYS A 507 3.90 -19.79 -6.63
CA LYS A 507 3.09 -20.96 -6.29
C LYS A 507 1.61 -20.81 -6.71
N LEU A 508 1.06 -19.58 -6.66
CA LEU A 508 -0.29 -19.29 -7.17
C LEU A 508 -0.37 -19.46 -8.70
N VAL A 509 0.64 -18.99 -9.42
CA VAL A 509 0.70 -19.05 -10.88
C VAL A 509 0.97 -20.50 -11.35
N THR A 510 2.01 -21.14 -10.83
CA THR A 510 2.39 -22.51 -11.23
C THR A 510 1.37 -23.57 -10.80
N GLY A 511 0.65 -23.32 -9.71
CA GLY A 511 -0.45 -24.18 -9.23
C GLY A 511 -1.78 -23.96 -9.95
N GLY A 512 -1.87 -23.02 -10.91
CA GLY A 512 -3.09 -22.76 -11.67
C GLY A 512 -4.22 -22.06 -10.88
N TYR A 513 -3.93 -21.49 -9.70
CA TYR A 513 -4.92 -20.75 -8.89
C TYR A 513 -5.26 -19.39 -9.51
N VAL A 514 -4.34 -18.82 -10.27
CA VAL A 514 -4.49 -17.62 -11.09
C VAL A 514 -3.96 -17.89 -12.50
N ASN A 515 -4.43 -17.09 -13.48
CA ASN A 515 -4.13 -17.33 -14.90
C ASN A 515 -2.72 -16.87 -15.32
N GLY A 516 -2.01 -16.16 -14.45
CA GLY A 516 -0.67 -15.64 -14.73
C GLY A 516 -0.31 -14.55 -13.74
N TRP A 517 0.86 -13.96 -13.91
CA TRP A 517 1.32 -12.83 -13.09
C TRP A 517 0.53 -11.55 -13.30
N ASP A 518 -0.15 -11.45 -14.44
CA ASP A 518 -1.03 -10.36 -14.86
C ASP A 518 -2.51 -10.60 -14.53
N ASP A 519 -2.83 -11.67 -13.79
CA ASP A 519 -4.22 -11.94 -13.38
C ASP A 519 -4.79 -10.72 -12.63
N PRO A 520 -5.97 -10.20 -13.06
CA PRO A 520 -6.57 -9.01 -12.46
C PRO A 520 -6.91 -9.10 -10.97
N ARG A 521 -6.87 -10.28 -10.37
CA ARG A 521 -7.07 -10.51 -8.93
C ARG A 521 -5.80 -10.30 -8.11
N LEU A 522 -4.63 -10.27 -8.77
CA LEU A 522 -3.34 -10.01 -8.13
C LEU A 522 -3.08 -8.51 -8.00
N HIS A 523 -2.32 -8.14 -6.95
CA HIS A 523 -1.86 -6.76 -6.74
C HIS A 523 -0.44 -6.53 -7.29
N THR A 524 -0.02 -7.32 -8.29
CA THR A 524 1.11 -6.99 -9.16
C THR A 524 0.76 -5.77 -10.00
N LEU A 525 1.75 -4.96 -10.40
CA LEU A 525 1.47 -3.79 -11.25
C LEU A 525 0.91 -4.22 -12.62
N VAL A 526 1.40 -5.33 -13.19
CA VAL A 526 0.86 -5.90 -14.44
C VAL A 526 -0.58 -6.40 -14.26
N GLY A 527 -0.94 -6.98 -13.10
CA GLY A 527 -2.30 -7.41 -12.80
C GLY A 527 -3.25 -6.22 -12.60
N LEU A 528 -2.80 -5.18 -11.87
CA LEU A 528 -3.56 -3.93 -11.70
C LEU A 528 -3.76 -3.20 -13.03
N LYS A 529 -2.74 -3.18 -13.92
CA LYS A 529 -2.81 -2.65 -15.27
C LYS A 529 -3.89 -3.40 -16.07
N ARG A 530 -3.81 -4.73 -16.17
CA ARG A 530 -4.79 -5.56 -16.89
C ARG A 530 -6.21 -5.42 -16.33
N ARG A 531 -6.33 -5.21 -15.00
CA ARG A 531 -7.62 -4.89 -14.35
C ARG A 531 -8.17 -3.52 -14.76
N GLY A 532 -7.38 -2.68 -15.41
CA GLY A 532 -7.77 -1.35 -15.87
C GLY A 532 -7.59 -0.25 -14.82
N VAL A 533 -6.86 -0.49 -13.73
CA VAL A 533 -6.56 0.56 -12.74
C VAL A 533 -5.71 1.65 -13.39
N PRO A 534 -6.12 2.94 -13.38
CA PRO A 534 -5.32 4.00 -13.96
C PRO A 534 -4.00 4.22 -13.18
N PRO A 535 -2.85 4.38 -13.85
CA PRO A 535 -1.58 4.63 -13.18
C PRO A 535 -1.61 5.89 -12.31
N ALA A 536 -2.26 6.96 -12.78
CA ALA A 536 -2.43 8.19 -12.01
C ALA A 536 -3.24 7.99 -10.71
N ALA A 537 -4.19 7.03 -10.68
CA ALA A 537 -4.91 6.68 -9.46
C ALA A 537 -3.99 5.98 -8.44
N ILE A 538 -3.03 5.16 -8.90
CA ILE A 538 -2.02 4.53 -8.04
C ILE A 538 -1.09 5.60 -7.45
N ILE A 539 -0.60 6.52 -8.26
CA ILE A 539 0.27 7.62 -7.80
C ILE A 539 -0.49 8.53 -6.82
N SER A 540 -1.74 8.90 -7.13
CA SER A 540 -2.59 9.68 -6.21
C SER A 540 -2.81 8.94 -4.87
N PHE A 541 -3.03 7.62 -4.90
CA PHE A 541 -3.15 6.82 -3.69
C PHE A 541 -1.88 6.87 -2.83
N VAL A 542 -0.71 6.68 -3.44
CA VAL A 542 0.59 6.76 -2.75
C VAL A 542 0.84 8.14 -2.17
N SER A 543 0.57 9.20 -2.95
CA SER A 543 0.75 10.60 -2.52
C SER A 543 -0.15 10.94 -1.33
N ASN A 544 -1.42 10.50 -1.35
CA ASN A 544 -2.38 10.72 -0.27
C ASN A 544 -2.04 9.96 1.02
N LEU A 545 -1.24 8.88 0.96
CA LEU A 545 -0.76 8.19 2.16
C LEU A 545 0.37 8.96 2.84
N GLY A 546 1.10 9.75 2.08
CA GLY A 546 2.33 10.39 2.54
C GLY A 546 3.46 9.39 2.78
N VAL A 547 4.62 9.90 3.20
CA VAL A 547 5.81 9.10 3.47
C VAL A 547 6.27 9.30 4.92
N SER A 548 6.47 8.20 5.62
CA SER A 548 7.01 8.13 6.97
C SER A 548 7.96 6.93 7.09
N THR A 549 8.65 6.81 8.21
CA THR A 549 9.54 5.67 8.50
C THR A 549 8.79 4.42 8.99
N GLN A 550 7.47 4.48 9.15
CA GLN A 550 6.67 3.35 9.62
C GLN A 550 6.10 2.53 8.46
N ASN A 551 6.12 1.21 8.59
CA ASN A 551 5.43 0.32 7.68
C ASN A 551 3.92 0.53 7.75
N SER A 552 3.25 0.60 6.61
CA SER A 552 1.81 0.84 6.50
C SER A 552 1.11 -0.38 5.92
N LEU A 553 0.19 -0.97 6.69
CA LEU A 553 -0.83 -1.88 6.16
C LEU A 553 -2.08 -1.06 5.88
N VAL A 554 -2.47 -0.95 4.63
CA VAL A 554 -3.57 -0.09 4.18
C VAL A 554 -4.75 -0.96 3.75
N GLN A 555 -5.95 -0.54 4.15
CA GLN A 555 -7.19 -1.21 3.76
C GLN A 555 -7.39 -1.19 2.24
N LEU A 556 -7.77 -2.34 1.67
CA LEU A 556 -8.08 -2.46 0.24
C LEU A 556 -9.19 -1.50 -0.17
N SER A 557 -10.21 -1.33 0.68
CA SER A 557 -11.33 -0.39 0.45
C SER A 557 -10.87 1.06 0.24
N ARG A 558 -9.79 1.50 0.91
CA ARG A 558 -9.21 2.83 0.73
C ARG A 558 -8.54 2.98 -0.63
N PHE A 559 -7.84 1.95 -1.09
CA PHE A 559 -7.27 1.91 -2.43
C PHE A 559 -8.37 1.95 -3.50
N GLU A 560 -9.39 1.07 -3.38
CA GLU A 560 -10.53 1.02 -4.30
C GLU A 560 -11.31 2.35 -4.32
N GLN A 561 -11.44 3.02 -3.17
CA GLN A 561 -12.08 4.34 -3.13
C GLN A 561 -11.28 5.39 -3.91
N THR A 562 -9.94 5.39 -3.82
CA THR A 562 -9.10 6.31 -4.60
C THR A 562 -9.25 6.04 -6.09
N VAL A 563 -9.20 4.77 -6.50
CA VAL A 563 -9.42 4.35 -7.91
C VAL A 563 -10.81 4.81 -8.39
N ARG A 564 -11.84 4.58 -7.58
CA ARG A 564 -13.23 4.98 -7.89
C ARG A 564 -13.37 6.50 -8.05
N SER A 565 -12.77 7.26 -7.13
CA SER A 565 -12.82 8.73 -7.18
C SER A 565 -12.12 9.30 -8.41
N TYR A 566 -11.01 8.70 -8.82
CA TYR A 566 -10.31 9.05 -10.05
C TYR A 566 -11.16 8.75 -11.30
N LEU A 567 -11.71 7.52 -11.36
CA LEU A 567 -12.53 7.08 -12.49
C LEU A 567 -13.84 7.88 -12.59
N GLU A 568 -14.45 8.30 -11.47
CA GLU A 568 -15.66 9.12 -11.46
C GLU A 568 -15.48 10.41 -12.27
N MET A 569 -14.29 10.98 -12.29
CA MET A 569 -13.99 12.25 -12.96
C MET A 569 -13.42 12.08 -14.37
N SER A 570 -12.86 10.91 -14.68
CA SER A 570 -12.04 10.71 -15.89
C SER A 570 -12.67 9.76 -16.92
N THR A 571 -13.79 9.10 -16.62
CA THR A 571 -14.36 8.10 -17.52
C THR A 571 -15.73 8.45 -18.06
N PRO A 572 -16.00 8.16 -19.36
CA PRO A 572 -17.32 8.28 -19.92
C PRO A 572 -18.30 7.25 -19.31
N ARG A 573 -19.60 7.52 -19.40
CA ARG A 573 -20.68 6.68 -18.87
C ARG A 573 -21.49 6.04 -19.99
N LEU A 574 -21.59 4.71 -19.90
CA LEU A 574 -22.38 3.90 -20.83
C LEU A 574 -23.44 3.09 -20.08
N ASN A 575 -24.50 2.70 -20.77
CA ASN A 575 -25.40 1.68 -20.30
C ASN A 575 -24.86 0.30 -20.70
N LEU A 576 -24.65 -0.56 -19.71
CA LEU A 576 -24.24 -1.96 -19.83
C LEU A 576 -25.20 -2.79 -18.99
N VAL A 577 -25.86 -3.75 -19.58
CA VAL A 577 -26.69 -4.75 -18.92
C VAL A 577 -25.88 -6.03 -18.83
N VAL A 578 -25.49 -6.42 -17.62
CA VAL A 578 -24.59 -7.56 -17.39
C VAL A 578 -25.35 -8.89 -17.49
N ARG A 579 -26.52 -8.97 -16.89
CA ARG A 579 -27.41 -10.15 -16.94
C ARG A 579 -28.74 -9.73 -17.54
N PRO A 580 -28.87 -9.77 -18.89
CA PRO A 580 -30.01 -9.16 -19.59
C PRO A 580 -31.29 -9.94 -19.38
N ILE A 581 -32.36 -9.22 -18.97
CA ILE A 581 -33.76 -9.62 -19.05
C ILE A 581 -34.41 -8.81 -20.15
N LYS A 582 -35.15 -9.49 -21.07
CA LYS A 582 -35.89 -8.85 -22.15
C LYS A 582 -37.18 -8.21 -21.62
N VAL A 583 -37.40 -6.95 -21.99
CA VAL A 583 -38.62 -6.20 -21.70
C VAL A 583 -39.25 -5.79 -22.99
N THR A 584 -40.54 -6.10 -23.14
CA THR A 584 -41.37 -5.69 -24.29
C THR A 584 -42.35 -4.59 -23.87
N LEU A 585 -42.32 -3.46 -24.56
CA LEU A 585 -43.25 -2.34 -24.36
C LEU A 585 -44.49 -2.57 -25.21
N GLU A 586 -45.54 -3.16 -24.62
CA GLU A 586 -46.71 -3.71 -25.32
C GLU A 586 -47.49 -2.70 -26.18
N ASN A 587 -47.54 -1.44 -25.71
CA ASN A 587 -48.32 -0.37 -26.33
C ASN A 587 -47.53 0.42 -27.39
N LEU A 588 -46.34 0.01 -27.75
CA LEU A 588 -45.54 0.65 -28.80
C LEU A 588 -45.56 -0.21 -30.08
N PRO A 589 -45.57 0.39 -31.28
CA PRO A 589 -45.49 -0.35 -32.54
C PRO A 589 -44.16 -1.10 -32.68
N ALA A 590 -44.12 -2.13 -33.54
CA ALA A 590 -42.94 -2.98 -33.70
C ALA A 590 -41.70 -2.22 -34.23
N ASP A 591 -41.94 -1.21 -35.05
CA ASP A 591 -40.94 -0.33 -35.65
C ASP A 591 -40.67 0.96 -34.84
N PHE A 592 -41.18 1.02 -33.61
CA PHE A 592 -40.98 2.19 -32.76
C PHE A 592 -39.51 2.46 -32.51
N ARG A 593 -39.11 3.71 -32.70
CA ARG A 593 -37.79 4.22 -32.41
C ARG A 593 -37.87 5.65 -31.87
N LEU A 594 -37.29 5.88 -30.69
CA LEU A 594 -37.12 7.19 -30.11
C LEU A 594 -35.63 7.41 -29.86
N ASP A 595 -35.05 8.36 -30.53
CA ASP A 595 -33.65 8.70 -30.35
C ASP A 595 -33.45 9.48 -29.04
N VAL A 596 -32.65 8.91 -28.10
CA VAL A 596 -32.38 9.46 -26.77
C VAL A 596 -30.94 9.98 -26.74
N THR A 597 -30.80 11.29 -26.69
CA THR A 597 -29.47 11.93 -26.54
C THR A 597 -29.11 12.08 -25.07
N LYS A 598 -27.91 11.65 -24.70
CA LYS A 598 -27.39 11.74 -23.33
C LYS A 598 -25.92 12.16 -23.31
N PRO A 599 -25.47 12.90 -22.29
CA PRO A 599 -24.05 13.22 -22.15
C PRO A 599 -23.26 11.97 -21.75
N LEU A 600 -22.04 11.83 -22.28
CA LEU A 600 -21.12 10.77 -21.87
C LEU A 600 -20.59 11.00 -20.44
N HIS A 601 -20.60 12.26 -19.96
CA HIS A 601 -20.26 12.54 -18.57
C HIS A 601 -21.12 13.69 -18.03
N PRO A 602 -21.73 13.56 -16.82
CA PRO A 602 -22.68 14.55 -16.29
C PRO A 602 -22.03 15.87 -15.85
N LYS A 603 -20.71 15.86 -15.58
CA LYS A 603 -19.97 17.03 -15.05
C LYS A 603 -18.92 17.55 -16.02
N ASP A 604 -18.61 16.80 -17.08
CA ASP A 604 -17.62 17.16 -18.09
C ASP A 604 -18.23 17.14 -19.51
N PRO A 605 -18.72 18.28 -19.98
CA PRO A 605 -19.26 18.38 -21.33
C PRO A 605 -18.24 18.12 -22.45
N SER A 606 -16.93 18.24 -22.16
CA SER A 606 -15.89 17.99 -23.18
C SER A 606 -15.83 16.54 -23.65
N MET A 607 -16.35 15.60 -22.85
CA MET A 607 -16.49 14.19 -23.25
C MET A 607 -17.57 13.97 -24.31
N GLY A 608 -18.39 15.01 -24.60
CA GLY A 608 -19.43 14.94 -25.61
C GLY A 608 -20.72 14.26 -25.16
N SER A 609 -21.57 13.97 -26.15
CA SER A 609 -22.84 13.27 -25.97
C SER A 609 -23.05 12.25 -27.07
N VAL A 610 -23.90 11.26 -26.79
CA VAL A 610 -24.25 10.19 -27.73
C VAL A 610 -25.76 10.05 -27.83
N THR A 611 -26.21 9.59 -28.98
CA THR A 611 -27.63 9.27 -29.23
C THR A 611 -27.79 7.76 -29.36
N VAL A 612 -28.71 7.20 -28.56
CA VAL A 612 -29.03 5.78 -28.52
C VAL A 612 -30.54 5.59 -28.79
N PRO A 613 -30.96 4.56 -29.51
CA PRO A 613 -32.39 4.33 -29.77
C PRO A 613 -33.07 3.70 -28.56
N LEU A 614 -34.26 4.15 -28.21
CA LEU A 614 -35.23 3.38 -27.45
C LEU A 614 -36.16 2.67 -28.45
N THR A 615 -36.26 1.36 -28.34
CA THR A 615 -37.06 0.50 -29.18
C THR A 615 -38.20 -0.13 -28.37
N ARG A 616 -39.19 -0.77 -29.05
CA ARG A 616 -40.24 -1.53 -28.38
C ARG A 616 -39.69 -2.63 -27.50
N GLU A 617 -38.61 -3.27 -27.89
CA GLU A 617 -37.89 -4.30 -27.11
C GLU A 617 -36.56 -3.74 -26.57
N LEU A 618 -36.29 -4.03 -25.32
CA LEU A 618 -35.06 -3.59 -24.66
C LEU A 618 -34.60 -4.61 -23.61
N PHE A 619 -33.37 -4.44 -23.11
CA PHE A 619 -32.82 -5.22 -22.02
C PHE A 619 -32.65 -4.35 -20.77
N ILE A 620 -33.00 -4.92 -19.62
CA ILE A 620 -32.67 -4.41 -18.29
C ILE A 620 -31.83 -5.45 -17.53
N ASP A 621 -31.12 -5.04 -16.49
CA ASP A 621 -30.36 -5.98 -15.67
C ASP A 621 -31.28 -6.83 -14.80
N GLN A 622 -30.94 -8.11 -14.59
CA GLN A 622 -31.67 -9.03 -13.74
C GLN A 622 -31.86 -8.49 -12.32
N ASP A 623 -30.87 -7.76 -11.79
CA ASP A 623 -30.94 -7.12 -10.48
C ASP A 623 -31.97 -5.97 -10.42
N ASP A 624 -32.43 -5.46 -11.54
CA ASP A 624 -33.42 -4.40 -11.64
C ASP A 624 -34.86 -4.93 -11.77
N PHE A 625 -35.07 -6.26 -11.69
CA PHE A 625 -36.37 -6.89 -11.71
C PHE A 625 -36.59 -7.87 -10.54
N ARG A 626 -37.80 -7.93 -9.99
CA ARG A 626 -38.28 -8.95 -9.03
C ARG A 626 -39.67 -9.46 -9.40
N VAL A 627 -39.89 -10.74 -9.10
CA VAL A 627 -41.19 -11.42 -9.30
C VAL A 627 -42.21 -11.03 -8.22
N GLU A 628 -41.71 -10.75 -7.00
CA GLU A 628 -42.53 -10.35 -5.85
C GLU A 628 -42.97 -8.89 -5.98
N PRO A 629 -44.15 -8.55 -5.43
CA PRO A 629 -44.65 -7.19 -5.41
C PRO A 629 -43.71 -6.20 -4.71
N ALA A 630 -43.88 -4.92 -5.01
CA ALA A 630 -43.09 -3.80 -4.46
C ALA A 630 -43.03 -3.82 -2.94
N SER A 631 -41.82 -3.88 -2.38
CA SER A 631 -41.54 -3.61 -0.97
C SER A 631 -41.21 -2.13 -0.75
N LYS A 632 -41.23 -1.66 0.51
CA LYS A 632 -40.93 -0.26 0.84
C LYS A 632 -39.51 0.18 0.45
N ASP A 633 -38.60 -0.79 0.26
CA ASP A 633 -37.19 -0.56 0.01
C ASP A 633 -36.71 -0.96 -1.40
N PHE A 634 -37.65 -1.43 -2.28
CA PHE A 634 -37.31 -1.83 -3.64
C PHE A 634 -37.94 -0.84 -4.65
N PHE A 635 -37.10 0.04 -5.18
CA PHE A 635 -37.49 1.11 -6.12
C PHE A 635 -37.19 0.73 -7.59
N ARG A 636 -37.41 -0.52 -7.98
CA ARG A 636 -37.09 -1.06 -9.31
C ARG A 636 -38.33 -1.73 -9.91
N LEU A 637 -38.20 -2.35 -11.08
CA LEU A 637 -39.32 -2.96 -11.77
C LEU A 637 -39.80 -4.25 -11.06
N CYS A 638 -41.09 -4.31 -10.75
CA CYS A 638 -41.76 -5.45 -10.13
C CYS A 638 -43.29 -5.31 -10.32
N PRO A 639 -44.10 -6.33 -9.98
CA PRO A 639 -45.56 -6.23 -10.04
C PRO A 639 -46.08 -4.97 -9.32
N GLY A 640 -46.85 -4.16 -10.05
CA GLY A 640 -47.44 -2.90 -9.56
C GLY A 640 -46.48 -1.69 -9.51
N ALA A 641 -45.22 -1.79 -10.01
CA ALA A 641 -44.28 -0.70 -10.02
C ALA A 641 -44.23 0.08 -11.33
N THR A 642 -44.01 1.39 -11.22
CA THR A 642 -43.64 2.31 -12.32
C THR A 642 -42.21 2.82 -12.08
N VAL A 643 -41.35 2.67 -13.11
CA VAL A 643 -39.93 3.06 -13.03
C VAL A 643 -39.51 3.90 -14.21
N GLY A 644 -38.56 4.83 -13.99
CA GLY A 644 -37.90 5.58 -15.06
C GLY A 644 -36.78 4.79 -15.72
N LEU A 645 -36.71 4.90 -17.03
CA LEU A 645 -35.55 4.47 -17.80
C LEU A 645 -34.55 5.67 -17.87
N LEU A 646 -33.27 5.44 -17.60
CA LEU A 646 -32.25 6.52 -17.58
C LEU A 646 -32.28 7.30 -18.91
N ASN A 647 -32.43 8.63 -18.83
CA ASN A 647 -32.46 9.59 -19.93
C ASN A 647 -33.71 9.49 -20.84
N VAL A 648 -34.66 8.58 -20.60
CA VAL A 648 -35.93 8.50 -21.33
C VAL A 648 -36.96 9.43 -20.70
N PRO A 649 -37.71 10.20 -21.50
CA PRO A 649 -38.58 11.25 -20.97
C PRO A 649 -39.79 10.73 -20.17
N LYS A 650 -40.25 9.52 -20.42
CA LYS A 650 -41.39 8.92 -19.75
C LYS A 650 -41.05 7.55 -19.13
N PRO A 651 -41.69 7.19 -18.00
CA PRO A 651 -41.43 5.93 -17.34
C PRO A 651 -42.13 4.74 -18.01
N ILE A 652 -41.82 3.55 -17.51
CA ILE A 652 -42.53 2.30 -17.84
C ILE A 652 -43.22 1.76 -16.60
N THR A 653 -44.40 1.14 -16.80
CA THR A 653 -45.18 0.44 -15.76
C THR A 653 -45.20 -1.04 -16.05
N TYR A 654 -44.93 -1.86 -15.04
CA TYR A 654 -45.06 -3.32 -15.12
C TYR A 654 -46.46 -3.75 -15.53
N VAL A 655 -46.57 -4.74 -16.44
CA VAL A 655 -47.82 -5.37 -16.85
C VAL A 655 -47.83 -6.85 -16.46
N SER A 656 -46.88 -7.62 -16.97
CA SER A 656 -46.77 -9.05 -16.69
C SER A 656 -45.33 -9.55 -16.87
N HIS A 657 -45.07 -10.77 -16.49
CA HIS A 657 -43.82 -11.46 -16.77
C HIS A 657 -44.09 -12.95 -17.06
N ALA A 658 -43.15 -13.59 -17.71
CA ALA A 658 -43.13 -15.03 -17.91
C ALA A 658 -41.75 -15.56 -17.55
N VAL A 659 -41.72 -16.75 -16.98
CA VAL A 659 -40.52 -17.51 -16.68
C VAL A 659 -40.51 -18.76 -17.57
N ASP A 660 -39.51 -18.91 -18.38
CA ASP A 660 -39.34 -20.13 -19.20
C ASP A 660 -39.06 -21.33 -18.27
N PRO A 661 -39.91 -22.34 -18.22
CA PRO A 661 -39.73 -23.45 -17.30
C PRO A 661 -38.52 -24.33 -17.61
N ALA A 662 -37.96 -24.29 -18.82
CA ALA A 662 -36.84 -25.08 -19.23
C ALA A 662 -35.51 -24.41 -18.92
N THR A 663 -35.45 -23.08 -19.05
CA THR A 663 -34.21 -22.30 -18.93
C THR A 663 -34.19 -21.41 -17.70
N GLY A 664 -35.33 -21.15 -17.06
CA GLY A 664 -35.49 -20.15 -16.01
C GLY A 664 -35.36 -18.71 -16.51
N ALA A 665 -35.29 -18.49 -17.82
CA ALA A 665 -35.19 -17.16 -18.40
C ALA A 665 -36.44 -16.33 -18.13
N ILE A 666 -36.30 -15.11 -17.70
CA ILE A 666 -37.38 -14.18 -17.39
C ILE A 666 -37.56 -13.24 -18.57
N SER A 667 -38.82 -13.06 -18.98
CA SER A 667 -39.24 -12.02 -19.90
C SER A 667 -40.32 -11.14 -19.25
N VAL A 668 -40.25 -9.84 -19.46
CA VAL A 668 -41.17 -8.87 -18.84
C VAL A 668 -41.95 -8.12 -19.90
N VAL A 669 -43.21 -7.89 -19.66
CA VAL A 669 -44.06 -7.00 -20.43
C VAL A 669 -44.32 -5.75 -19.60
N ALA A 670 -44.07 -4.60 -20.18
CA ALA A 670 -44.31 -3.31 -19.57
C ALA A 670 -45.04 -2.35 -20.49
N ARG A 671 -45.60 -1.28 -19.98
CA ARG A 671 -46.27 -0.24 -20.73
C ARG A 671 -45.46 1.06 -20.66
N TYR A 672 -45.24 1.70 -21.80
CA TYR A 672 -44.67 3.03 -21.90
C TYR A 672 -45.73 4.07 -21.58
N GLU A 673 -45.51 4.90 -20.58
CA GLU A 673 -46.51 5.84 -20.06
C GLU A 673 -46.40 7.21 -20.76
N SER A 674 -46.86 7.30 -22.03
CA SER A 674 -46.83 8.55 -22.82
C SER A 674 -47.49 9.72 -22.11
N ASP A 675 -48.59 9.45 -21.40
CA ASP A 675 -49.42 10.45 -20.70
C ASP A 675 -49.00 10.68 -19.24
N TYR A 676 -47.82 10.14 -18.83
CA TYR A 676 -47.35 10.36 -17.46
C TYR A 676 -47.28 11.84 -17.12
N PRO A 677 -47.89 12.29 -15.99
CA PRO A 677 -48.05 13.71 -15.69
C PRO A 677 -46.71 14.48 -15.74
N ALA A 678 -46.74 15.65 -16.42
CA ALA A 678 -45.60 16.53 -16.48
C ALA A 678 -45.17 16.97 -15.07
N GLY A 679 -43.88 16.89 -14.74
CA GLY A 679 -43.34 17.23 -13.44
C GLY A 679 -43.39 16.09 -12.41
N SER A 680 -44.16 15.02 -12.63
CA SER A 680 -44.10 13.83 -11.79
C SER A 680 -42.83 13.03 -12.07
N LYS A 681 -42.25 12.42 -11.03
CA LYS A 681 -41.04 11.60 -11.15
C LYS A 681 -41.32 10.22 -10.57
N PRO A 682 -40.91 9.14 -11.26
CA PRO A 682 -40.96 7.81 -10.68
C PRO A 682 -40.00 7.71 -9.50
N LYS A 683 -40.31 6.82 -8.56
CA LYS A 683 -39.47 6.62 -7.34
C LYS A 683 -38.09 6.04 -7.64
N GLY A 684 -37.98 5.28 -8.73
CA GLY A 684 -36.72 4.62 -9.12
C GLY A 684 -36.41 4.79 -10.60
N TRP A 685 -35.09 4.71 -10.91
CA TRP A 685 -34.58 4.79 -12.27
C TRP A 685 -33.67 3.59 -12.52
N ILE A 686 -33.86 2.91 -13.65
CA ILE A 686 -33.06 1.76 -14.06
C ILE A 686 -32.32 2.06 -15.38
N HIS A 687 -31.18 1.41 -15.58
CA HIS A 687 -30.44 1.47 -16.86
C HIS A 687 -31.00 0.42 -17.83
N TRP A 688 -30.77 0.65 -19.08
CA TRP A 688 -31.35 -0.15 -20.16
C TRP A 688 -30.49 -0.09 -21.42
N VAL A 689 -30.63 -1.10 -22.30
CA VAL A 689 -30.05 -1.12 -23.64
C VAL A 689 -31.13 -1.60 -24.59
N ALA A 690 -31.27 -0.97 -25.75
CA ALA A 690 -32.22 -1.40 -26.78
C ALA A 690 -31.90 -2.81 -27.28
N ASP A 691 -32.92 -3.61 -27.58
CA ASP A 691 -32.73 -4.83 -28.38
C ASP A 691 -32.76 -4.44 -29.88
N ALA A 692 -31.65 -3.95 -30.36
CA ALA A 692 -31.47 -3.41 -31.69
C ALA A 692 -30.15 -3.92 -32.31
N PRO A 693 -30.06 -3.99 -33.65
CA PRO A 693 -28.84 -4.50 -34.34
C PRO A 693 -27.57 -3.76 -33.99
N GLU A 694 -27.67 -2.47 -33.66
CA GLU A 694 -26.51 -1.64 -33.26
C GLU A 694 -26.06 -1.85 -31.81
N SER A 695 -26.84 -2.54 -30.99
CA SER A 695 -26.44 -2.89 -29.62
C SER A 695 -25.35 -4.00 -29.62
N VAL A 696 -24.35 -3.87 -28.75
CA VAL A 696 -23.18 -4.71 -28.83
C VAL A 696 -23.25 -5.82 -27.77
N ARG A 697 -23.18 -7.07 -28.23
CA ARG A 697 -23.07 -8.24 -27.37
C ARG A 697 -21.62 -8.39 -26.91
N ILE A 698 -21.42 -8.53 -25.58
CA ILE A 698 -20.11 -8.74 -24.96
C ILE A 698 -19.82 -10.24 -24.91
N LYS A 699 -18.64 -10.64 -25.39
CA LYS A 699 -18.18 -12.03 -25.35
C LYS A 699 -18.04 -12.55 -23.93
N GLU A 700 -17.32 -11.82 -23.10
CA GLU A 700 -17.14 -12.12 -21.69
C GLU A 700 -17.12 -10.84 -20.84
N THR A 701 -17.84 -10.86 -19.73
CA THR A 701 -17.73 -9.84 -18.66
C THR A 701 -17.17 -10.52 -17.43
N ARG A 702 -15.95 -10.16 -17.04
CA ARG A 702 -15.21 -10.77 -15.93
C ARG A 702 -15.40 -9.93 -14.69
N LEU A 703 -16.04 -10.50 -13.69
CA LEU A 703 -16.29 -9.88 -12.40
C LEU A 703 -15.29 -10.43 -11.38
N PHE A 704 -14.61 -9.53 -10.67
CA PHE A 704 -13.57 -9.92 -9.70
C PHE A 704 -13.94 -9.53 -8.30
N GLN A 705 -13.72 -10.46 -7.36
CA GLN A 705 -13.76 -10.27 -5.93
C GLN A 705 -12.36 -10.48 -5.33
N ARG A 706 -12.22 -10.33 -4.02
CA ARG A 706 -10.96 -10.61 -3.31
C ARG A 706 -10.51 -12.04 -3.57
N LEU A 707 -9.23 -12.22 -3.90
CA LEU A 707 -8.64 -13.54 -4.11
C LEU A 707 -8.58 -14.36 -2.81
N PHE A 708 -8.41 -13.70 -1.66
CA PHE A 708 -8.35 -14.31 -0.34
C PHE A 708 -9.50 -13.88 0.54
N LYS A 709 -9.91 -14.77 1.46
CA LYS A 709 -10.97 -14.51 2.44
C LYS A 709 -10.48 -13.62 3.58
N SER A 710 -9.22 -13.76 4.01
CA SER A 710 -8.61 -12.98 5.09
C SER A 710 -7.98 -11.67 4.60
N ASP A 711 -7.83 -10.70 5.51
CA ASP A 711 -7.18 -9.42 5.25
C ASP A 711 -5.64 -9.55 5.20
N ASN A 712 -5.06 -10.60 5.80
CA ASN A 712 -3.61 -10.81 5.81
C ASN A 712 -3.21 -12.26 5.46
N PRO A 713 -3.39 -12.69 4.21
CA PRO A 713 -3.05 -14.04 3.78
C PRO A 713 -1.54 -14.33 3.90
N GLY A 714 -0.72 -13.27 3.90
CA GLY A 714 0.73 -13.38 4.07
C GLY A 714 1.13 -13.97 5.42
N ALA A 715 0.36 -13.71 6.49
CA ALA A 715 0.62 -14.18 7.84
C ALA A 715 0.26 -15.66 8.07
N LEU A 716 -0.48 -16.30 7.15
CA LEU A 716 -0.92 -17.69 7.27
C LEU A 716 0.17 -18.73 6.95
N GLY A 717 1.42 -18.30 6.77
CA GLY A 717 2.50 -19.21 6.42
C GLY A 717 2.25 -19.94 5.10
N ASP A 718 2.28 -21.26 5.09
CA ASP A 718 2.00 -22.10 3.91
C ASP A 718 0.51 -22.43 3.75
N ALA A 719 -0.33 -22.18 4.77
CA ALA A 719 -1.79 -22.41 4.74
C ALA A 719 -2.56 -21.32 3.95
N TYR A 720 -1.88 -20.32 3.37
CA TYR A 720 -2.54 -19.25 2.60
C TYR A 720 -3.33 -19.76 1.38
N LEU A 721 -3.03 -20.96 0.87
CA LEU A 721 -3.79 -21.58 -0.23
C LEU A 721 -5.19 -22.02 0.20
N ASP A 722 -5.37 -22.40 1.47
CA ASP A 722 -6.69 -22.78 2.02
C ASP A 722 -7.61 -21.56 2.22
N ASP A 723 -7.01 -20.37 2.24
CA ASP A 723 -7.70 -19.09 2.37
C ASP A 723 -8.23 -18.53 1.03
N LEU A 724 -7.97 -19.22 -0.08
CA LEU A 724 -8.46 -18.79 -1.39
C LEU A 724 -9.99 -18.70 -1.43
N ASN A 725 -10.50 -17.64 -2.07
CA ASN A 725 -11.90 -17.45 -2.33
C ASN A 725 -12.28 -18.13 -3.66
N PRO A 726 -13.08 -19.22 -3.65
CA PRO A 726 -13.48 -19.94 -4.86
C PRO A 726 -14.34 -19.08 -5.80
N HIS A 727 -14.98 -18.03 -5.27
CA HIS A 727 -15.83 -17.09 -6.03
C HIS A 727 -15.07 -15.80 -6.41
N SER A 728 -13.74 -15.80 -6.36
CA SER A 728 -12.93 -14.61 -6.67
C SER A 728 -13.03 -14.14 -8.12
N ARG A 729 -13.51 -14.98 -9.04
CA ARG A 729 -13.75 -14.68 -10.44
C ARG A 729 -15.08 -15.28 -10.88
N GLU A 730 -15.93 -14.46 -11.49
CA GLU A 730 -17.12 -14.87 -12.21
C GLU A 730 -17.01 -14.39 -13.66
N VAL A 731 -17.39 -15.23 -14.63
CA VAL A 731 -17.44 -14.88 -16.06
C VAL A 731 -18.89 -14.92 -16.49
N VAL A 732 -19.43 -13.78 -16.90
CA VAL A 732 -20.79 -13.64 -17.43
C VAL A 732 -20.70 -13.49 -18.94
N GLN A 733 -21.48 -14.31 -19.66
CA GLN A 733 -21.59 -14.23 -21.11
C GLN A 733 -22.90 -13.55 -21.50
N GLY A 734 -22.94 -12.95 -22.70
CA GLY A 734 -24.14 -12.39 -23.26
C GLY A 734 -24.58 -11.04 -22.70
N ALA A 735 -23.75 -10.37 -21.93
CA ALA A 735 -23.99 -8.98 -21.53
C ALA A 735 -24.16 -8.09 -22.78
N VAL A 736 -24.94 -7.01 -22.62
CA VAL A 736 -25.25 -6.10 -23.73
C VAL A 736 -24.87 -4.68 -23.36
N VAL A 737 -24.13 -4.02 -24.24
CA VAL A 737 -23.77 -2.61 -24.11
C VAL A 737 -24.30 -1.78 -25.26
N GLU A 738 -24.61 -0.54 -25.03
CA GLU A 738 -25.07 0.39 -26.06
C GLU A 738 -23.99 0.66 -27.12
N ARG A 739 -24.42 0.97 -28.36
CA ARG A 739 -23.50 1.22 -29.49
C ARG A 739 -22.42 2.25 -29.25
N ALA A 740 -22.66 3.19 -28.32
CA ALA A 740 -21.72 4.24 -27.95
C ALA A 740 -20.39 3.69 -27.42
N VAL A 741 -20.30 2.41 -27.07
CA VAL A 741 -19.03 1.77 -26.69
C VAL A 741 -17.97 1.94 -27.77
N TRP A 742 -18.35 1.90 -29.06
CA TRP A 742 -17.41 2.08 -30.16
C TRP A 742 -16.84 3.51 -30.24
N ASP A 743 -17.65 4.52 -29.88
CA ASP A 743 -17.20 5.91 -29.81
C ASP A 743 -16.17 6.08 -28.68
N VAL A 744 -16.40 5.40 -27.53
CA VAL A 744 -15.47 5.38 -26.40
C VAL A 744 -14.18 4.64 -26.77
N VAL A 745 -14.26 3.51 -27.47
CA VAL A 745 -13.08 2.75 -27.95
C VAL A 745 -12.22 3.64 -28.85
N ARG A 746 -12.79 4.23 -29.90
CA ARG A 746 -12.08 5.10 -30.84
C ARG A 746 -11.45 6.30 -30.13
N ALA A 747 -12.19 6.98 -29.29
CA ALA A 747 -11.68 8.13 -28.54
C ALA A 747 -10.52 7.76 -27.62
N SER A 748 -10.59 6.60 -26.95
CA SER A 748 -9.53 6.11 -26.08
C SER A 748 -8.26 5.73 -26.84
N LEU A 749 -8.42 5.04 -27.98
CA LEU A 749 -7.29 4.66 -28.86
C LEU A 749 -6.62 5.89 -29.46
N ARG A 750 -7.38 6.90 -29.87
CA ARG A 750 -6.85 8.18 -30.35
C ARG A 750 -6.03 8.87 -29.27
N LYS A 751 -6.56 8.98 -28.06
CA LYS A 751 -5.85 9.58 -26.93
C LYS A 751 -4.55 8.83 -26.58
N ALA A 752 -4.55 7.52 -26.67
CA ALA A 752 -3.35 6.71 -26.49
C ALA A 752 -2.31 7.01 -27.59
N GLN A 753 -2.75 7.15 -28.85
CA GLN A 753 -1.87 7.51 -29.97
C GLN A 753 -1.29 8.93 -29.83
N ASP A 754 -2.10 9.91 -29.41
CA ASP A 754 -1.63 11.28 -29.14
C ASP A 754 -0.49 11.31 -28.12
N VAL A 755 -0.57 10.48 -27.06
CA VAL A 755 0.50 10.35 -26.06
C VAL A 755 1.78 9.75 -26.66
N VAL A 756 1.65 8.76 -27.55
CA VAL A 756 2.79 8.15 -28.24
C VAL A 756 3.47 9.17 -29.14
N ASP A 757 2.67 9.94 -29.89
CA ASP A 757 3.19 10.94 -30.84
C ASP A 757 3.89 12.11 -30.11
N LEU A 758 3.34 12.57 -28.99
CA LEU A 758 3.99 13.55 -28.11
C LEU A 758 5.34 13.08 -27.60
N ARG A 759 5.42 11.83 -27.11
CA ARG A 759 6.67 11.23 -26.62
C ARG A 759 7.70 11.07 -27.74
N ARG A 760 7.25 10.71 -28.95
CA ARG A 760 8.11 10.61 -30.13
C ARG A 760 8.71 11.96 -30.48
N ALA A 761 7.91 13.01 -30.54
CA ALA A 761 8.36 14.37 -30.84
C ALA A 761 9.35 14.90 -29.78
N GLU A 762 9.13 14.55 -28.50
CA GLU A 762 10.05 14.91 -27.41
C GLU A 762 11.38 14.15 -27.51
N ALA A 763 11.35 12.88 -27.84
CA ALA A 763 12.53 12.05 -28.03
C ALA A 763 13.35 12.53 -29.23
N GLU A 764 12.73 12.86 -30.36
CA GLU A 764 13.38 13.46 -31.56
C GLU A 764 14.06 14.77 -31.20
N LYS A 765 13.39 15.65 -30.44
CA LYS A 765 13.96 16.92 -29.97
C LYS A 765 15.20 16.72 -29.10
N ASN A 766 15.21 15.66 -28.31
CA ASN A 766 16.32 15.36 -27.39
C ASN A 766 17.39 14.45 -28.01
N GLY A 767 17.21 13.99 -29.26
CA GLY A 767 18.12 13.05 -29.92
C GLY A 767 18.15 11.65 -29.29
N THR A 768 17.04 11.25 -28.69
CA THR A 768 16.88 9.96 -28.01
C THR A 768 15.86 9.08 -28.74
N GLU A 769 15.88 7.78 -28.50
CA GLU A 769 14.86 6.88 -29.03
C GLU A 769 13.54 7.03 -28.26
N ALA A 770 12.43 7.09 -29.02
CA ALA A 770 11.11 7.20 -28.43
C ALA A 770 10.75 5.92 -27.65
N PRO A 771 10.32 6.02 -26.38
CA PRO A 771 9.91 4.85 -25.64
C PRO A 771 8.64 4.24 -26.29
N PRO A 772 8.53 2.89 -26.29
CA PRO A 772 7.34 2.21 -26.81
C PRO A 772 6.08 2.59 -26.03
N SER A 773 4.89 2.44 -26.68
CA SER A 773 3.63 2.61 -25.97
C SER A 773 3.53 1.60 -24.82
N VAL A 774 3.10 2.10 -23.66
CA VAL A 774 2.89 1.28 -22.46
C VAL A 774 1.41 1.04 -22.16
N GLU A 775 0.51 1.63 -22.94
CA GLU A 775 -0.95 1.46 -22.78
C GLU A 775 -1.47 0.44 -23.79
N GLY A 776 -2.34 -0.46 -23.34
CA GLY A 776 -3.04 -1.47 -24.13
C GLY A 776 -4.56 -1.27 -24.09
N MET A 777 -5.32 -2.32 -24.39
CA MET A 777 -6.79 -2.30 -24.39
C MET A 777 -7.37 -1.86 -23.04
N GLU A 778 -6.68 -2.11 -21.93
CA GLU A 778 -7.08 -1.71 -20.58
C GLU A 778 -7.15 -0.19 -20.37
N ALA A 779 -6.63 0.61 -21.31
CA ALA A 779 -6.79 2.06 -21.32
C ALA A 779 -8.21 2.50 -21.70
N VAL A 780 -8.95 1.66 -22.43
CA VAL A 780 -10.37 1.88 -22.75
C VAL A 780 -11.21 1.59 -21.52
N ARG A 781 -11.62 2.63 -20.81
CA ARG A 781 -12.37 2.56 -19.54
C ARG A 781 -13.68 3.29 -19.65
N PHE A 782 -14.71 2.77 -18.98
CA PHE A 782 -16.00 3.45 -18.84
C PHE A 782 -16.72 3.07 -17.55
N GLN A 783 -17.59 3.95 -17.10
CA GLN A 783 -18.54 3.64 -16.04
C GLN A 783 -19.79 3.03 -16.66
N ALA A 784 -20.08 1.77 -16.33
CA ALA A 784 -21.41 1.21 -16.57
C ALA A 784 -22.38 1.82 -15.55
N ASN A 785 -23.37 2.56 -16.04
CA ASN A 785 -24.33 3.27 -15.21
C ASN A 785 -24.97 2.34 -14.18
N ARG A 786 -24.90 2.69 -12.88
CA ARG A 786 -25.45 1.93 -11.75
C ARG A 786 -24.84 0.54 -11.49
N VAL A 787 -23.85 0.10 -12.28
CA VAL A 787 -23.23 -1.21 -12.17
C VAL A 787 -21.84 -1.09 -11.56
N ALA A 788 -20.86 -0.67 -12.34
CA ALA A 788 -19.46 -0.61 -11.92
C ALA A 788 -18.60 0.17 -12.93
N TYR A 789 -17.30 0.22 -12.72
CA TYR A 789 -16.31 0.65 -13.70
C TYR A 789 -15.70 -0.57 -14.39
N PHE A 790 -15.60 -0.50 -15.71
CA PHE A 790 -15.04 -1.55 -16.55
C PHE A 790 -13.95 -1.01 -17.46
N CYS A 791 -13.07 -1.91 -17.89
CA CYS A 791 -12.15 -1.68 -19.00
C CYS A 791 -12.23 -2.85 -19.99
N LEU A 792 -11.67 -2.66 -21.19
CA LEU A 792 -11.41 -3.77 -22.09
C LEU A 792 -10.24 -4.62 -21.57
N ASP A 793 -10.34 -5.93 -21.73
CA ASP A 793 -9.24 -6.86 -21.49
C ASP A 793 -8.34 -6.99 -22.73
N ALA A 794 -7.10 -7.42 -22.53
CA ALA A 794 -6.17 -7.72 -23.61
C ALA A 794 -6.68 -8.81 -24.58
N ASP A 795 -7.65 -9.65 -24.14
CA ASP A 795 -8.28 -10.68 -24.97
C ASP A 795 -9.36 -10.12 -25.93
N THR A 796 -9.60 -8.80 -25.93
CA THR A 796 -10.49 -8.11 -26.88
C THR A 796 -9.88 -8.14 -28.28
N VAL A 797 -10.71 -8.47 -29.27
CA VAL A 797 -10.34 -8.43 -30.68
C VAL A 797 -11.15 -7.34 -31.37
N LEU A 798 -10.48 -6.37 -32.00
CA LEU A 798 -11.12 -5.27 -32.72
C LEU A 798 -11.05 -5.48 -34.24
N ASP A 799 -12.11 -5.09 -34.93
CA ASP A 799 -12.18 -5.06 -36.39
C ASP A 799 -11.69 -3.69 -36.89
N GLY A 800 -10.40 -3.54 -37.09
CA GLY A 800 -9.73 -2.32 -37.50
C GLY A 800 -8.85 -1.72 -36.44
N GLU A 801 -8.19 -0.62 -36.79
CA GLU A 801 -7.23 0.08 -35.91
C GLU A 801 -7.63 1.55 -35.74
N GLY A 802 -7.34 2.12 -34.59
CA GLY A 802 -7.55 3.54 -34.28
C GLY A 802 -8.99 3.98 -34.59
N ASP A 803 -9.15 5.03 -35.39
CA ASP A 803 -10.45 5.57 -35.80
C ASP A 803 -11.20 4.65 -36.79
N GLY A 804 -10.53 3.70 -37.42
CA GLY A 804 -11.06 2.72 -38.33
C GLY A 804 -11.78 1.54 -37.68
N VAL A 805 -11.81 1.46 -36.34
CA VAL A 805 -12.52 0.40 -35.62
C VAL A 805 -14.02 0.47 -35.90
N LYS A 806 -14.56 -0.60 -36.47
CA LYS A 806 -15.99 -0.74 -36.86
C LYS A 806 -16.75 -1.72 -35.96
N GLY A 807 -16.05 -2.64 -35.29
CA GLY A 807 -16.63 -3.71 -34.52
C GLY A 807 -15.56 -4.52 -33.77
N GLY A 808 -15.96 -5.72 -33.35
CA GLY A 808 -15.04 -6.66 -32.70
C GLY A 808 -15.70 -7.50 -31.61
N GLU A 809 -14.92 -8.39 -31.02
CA GLU A 809 -15.31 -9.20 -29.88
C GLU A 809 -14.77 -8.56 -28.58
N LEU A 810 -15.63 -7.96 -27.77
CA LEU A 810 -15.26 -7.27 -26.54
C LEU A 810 -15.22 -8.23 -25.34
N VAL A 811 -14.12 -8.15 -24.58
CA VAL A 811 -13.96 -8.78 -23.27
C VAL A 811 -13.79 -7.68 -22.23
N LEU A 812 -14.61 -7.70 -21.18
CA LEU A 812 -14.62 -6.67 -20.14
C LEU A 812 -14.07 -7.19 -18.83
N ASN A 813 -13.24 -6.38 -18.18
CA ASN A 813 -12.79 -6.58 -16.82
C ASN A 813 -13.41 -5.56 -15.87
N LEU A 814 -13.94 -6.02 -14.74
CA LEU A 814 -14.38 -5.18 -13.64
C LEU A 814 -13.16 -4.49 -12.98
N ILE A 815 -13.10 -3.17 -13.00
CA ILE A 815 -12.06 -2.39 -12.32
C ILE A 815 -12.40 -2.28 -10.83
N THR A 816 -13.53 -1.67 -10.52
CA THR A 816 -14.04 -1.48 -9.15
C THR A 816 -15.55 -1.25 -9.17
N SER A 817 -16.24 -1.69 -8.10
CA SER A 817 -17.66 -1.44 -7.91
C SER A 817 -17.96 0.05 -7.65
N LEU A 818 -19.19 0.48 -7.89
CA LEU A 818 -19.70 1.75 -7.38
C LEU A 818 -19.81 1.69 -5.85
N LYS A 819 -20.00 2.85 -5.20
CA LYS A 819 -20.41 2.88 -3.78
C LYS A 819 -21.73 2.10 -3.65
N GLU A 820 -21.87 1.34 -2.55
CA GLU A 820 -23.10 0.59 -2.27
C GLU A 820 -24.33 1.51 -2.40
N ASP A 821 -25.22 1.15 -3.26
CA ASP A 821 -26.54 1.77 -3.37
C ASP A 821 -27.38 1.25 -2.20
N LYS A 822 -27.78 2.15 -1.30
CA LYS A 822 -28.62 1.81 -0.14
C LYS A 822 -29.96 1.16 -0.54
N GLY A 823 -30.38 1.26 -1.80
CA GLY A 823 -31.53 0.59 -2.38
C GLY A 823 -31.31 -0.87 -2.83
N LYS A 824 -30.09 -1.40 -2.74
CA LYS A 824 -29.76 -2.80 -3.10
C LYS A 824 -29.82 -3.79 -1.94
N LYS A 825 -30.18 -3.38 -0.73
CA LYS A 825 -30.38 -4.34 0.35
C LYS A 825 -31.57 -5.24 0.01
N ALA A 826 -31.23 -6.53 -0.14
CA ALA A 826 -32.13 -7.63 -0.46
C ALA A 826 -33.25 -7.79 0.57
#